data_6fc4beb1915288d1d39044b425b67ed3
#
_entry.id   6fc4beb1915288d1d39044b425b67ed3
#
_cell.length_a   1.000
_cell.length_b   1.000
_cell.length_c   1.000
_cell.angle_alpha   90.00
_cell.angle_beta   90.00
_cell.angle_gamma   90.00
#
_symmetry.space_group_name_H-M   'P 1'
#
loop_
_entity.id
_entity.type
_entity.pdbx_description
1 polymer ?
#
loop_
_entity_poly.entity_id
_entity_poly.type
_entity_poly.pdbx_seq_one_letter_code
_entity_poly.pdbx_strand_id
1 'polypeptide(L)'
;MKNKRISSFVLAFAMLISALCLPAGAEITPTVYKSGYNGVNEYRGENKLIIYTPENGATTGTNEWGCEAVVEGGTVVSVGGNDNAVPSGGFVVSGHGEKKDWIKNNIVVGMRASYDTAAKTVTFICDGGTYKLVLEHARSNALAAKTAAEESLAVVSGQAKPALEAAESKYASLAPVSDENVSGYEALTAEYKRITTLFRDQKVSEYRGVWIRPTQKSVREVEEYVKQCFDGGLNMISVETFYDCTVIYNPPEWSELSQNPIFGGFDVLKAYVDACHKYGMELHVWMPVFYSGNSNSKNFKKSLAGLHPEWMTVSNKGLNLYEGETTGMTYLNPALPEVCDALAQNYRYILANYDIDGFQLDYIRYRERSGGNDFGYDAATINGFKKAYPQYAKLEISYNTNAAYWKDFVVYRRSLVTSFVARMRALVDTVAPNVLLTADVAPEINFAMNTVYLDAFEWLERGYLDMIHPMAYGDGYTALMKQYVEAAGDGCAVVPGLGIFSSDPQTIMRQTNEMAQAGCMGVVHFQAMQYFSKGCAELFTDSVYATQAIPPMLDTRAAAGANLVRLRLRLDNALVAGKLGADEKSSLEALVRTASESLDTSSAAEVCEKLYALENAASAVENSAVRDALAGDVKSALAVMLHDRRAADTLSAVARVEVIGGESYAVVAPITADELKKHLHGSSVTVSGREAEGIVPTGAVLANESSKYTVVLLGDIDGNGKVDSVDYLLLKRYVLGTVSLSPMQRLAAAVAGRKTIDSNDYLLMKRHVLGTYNIYA
;
A
#
# COMPACT_ATOMS: atom_id res chain seq x y z
N MET A 1 36.11 -2.63 9.31
CA MET A 1 34.74 -3.19 9.04
C MET A 1 34.26 -3.96 10.26
N LYS A 2 33.91 -3.28 11.34
CA LYS A 2 33.25 -3.84 12.54
C LYS A 2 32.69 -2.62 13.28
N ASN A 3 31.45 -2.21 12.97
CA ASN A 3 30.63 -1.28 13.78
C ASN A 3 29.32 -0.88 13.07
N LYS A 4 28.65 -1.82 12.36
CA LYS A 4 27.33 -1.54 11.74
C LYS A 4 26.22 -2.55 12.12
N ARG A 5 26.34 -3.25 13.25
CA ARG A 5 25.33 -4.27 13.67
C ARG A 5 24.64 -3.99 15.01
N ILE A 6 24.83 -2.84 15.64
CA ILE A 6 24.25 -2.57 16.97
C ILE A 6 22.95 -1.75 16.88
N SER A 7 22.71 -0.95 15.84
CA SER A 7 21.52 -0.08 15.77
C SER A 7 20.23 -0.76 15.32
N SER A 8 20.28 -1.96 14.73
CA SER A 8 19.06 -2.67 14.29
C SER A 8 18.41 -3.54 15.37
N PHE A 9 19.09 -3.79 16.47
CA PHE A 9 18.62 -4.72 17.51
C PHE A 9 17.72 -4.08 18.57
N VAL A 10 17.72 -2.74 18.71
CA VAL A 10 16.98 -2.04 19.77
C VAL A 10 15.50 -1.80 19.40
N LEU A 11 15.12 -1.78 18.13
CA LEU A 11 13.74 -1.49 17.70
C LEU A 11 12.80 -2.71 17.64
N ALA A 12 13.31 -3.93 17.64
CA ALA A 12 12.49 -5.15 17.52
C ALA A 12 11.90 -5.64 18.86
N PHE A 13 12.22 -4.99 19.97
CA PHE A 13 12.00 -5.57 21.32
C PHE A 13 10.89 -4.93 22.16
N ALA A 14 10.10 -4.01 21.63
CA ALA A 14 9.07 -3.28 22.39
C ALA A 14 7.66 -3.89 22.36
N MET A 15 7.50 -5.18 22.06
CA MET A 15 6.15 -5.70 21.84
C MET A 15 5.94 -7.08 22.45
N LEU A 16 5.43 -7.12 23.66
CA LEU A 16 4.51 -8.14 24.20
C LEU A 16 4.46 -8.03 25.72
N ILE A 17 3.60 -7.20 26.22
CA ILE A 17 3.07 -7.39 27.58
C ILE A 17 1.56 -7.19 27.48
N SER A 18 0.82 -8.32 27.43
CA SER A 18 -0.57 -8.32 27.82
C SER A 18 -0.66 -7.82 29.27
N ALA A 19 -1.57 -6.89 29.55
CA ALA A 19 -1.79 -6.40 30.89
C ALA A 19 -2.06 -7.56 31.86
N LEU A 20 -1.14 -7.82 32.80
CA LEU A 20 -1.41 -8.59 33.97
C LEU A 20 -2.23 -7.68 34.87
N CYS A 21 -3.57 -7.82 34.88
CA CYS A 21 -4.42 -7.26 35.92
C CYS A 21 -4.26 -8.14 37.14
N LEU A 22 -3.43 -7.71 38.10
CA LEU A 22 -3.44 -8.25 39.44
C LEU A 22 -4.39 -7.42 40.30
N PRO A 23 -5.15 -8.04 41.23
CA PRO A 23 -6.06 -7.30 42.09
C PRO A 23 -5.29 -6.34 43.02
N ALA A 24 -5.74 -5.09 43.09
CA ALA A 24 -5.19 -4.09 44.00
C ALA A 24 -5.37 -4.51 45.47
N GLY A 25 -4.27 -4.54 46.24
CA GLY A 25 -4.30 -4.70 47.71
C GLY A 25 -3.86 -6.05 48.26
N ALA A 26 -3.24 -6.94 47.49
CA ALA A 26 -2.61 -8.16 48.00
C ALA A 26 -1.11 -7.92 48.29
N GLU A 27 -0.57 -8.55 49.37
CA GLU A 27 0.88 -8.74 49.52
C GLU A 27 1.46 -9.21 48.19
N ILE A 28 2.65 -8.69 47.75
CA ILE A 28 3.33 -9.20 46.54
C ILE A 28 3.74 -10.65 46.81
N THR A 29 2.76 -11.53 46.87
CA THR A 29 2.99 -12.95 46.84
C THR A 29 3.50 -13.26 45.46
N PRO A 30 4.73 -13.75 45.28
CA PRO A 30 5.29 -14.02 43.97
C PRO A 30 4.35 -14.91 43.16
N THR A 31 3.93 -14.46 41.98
CA THR A 31 3.16 -15.33 41.10
C THR A 31 4.12 -16.30 40.44
N VAL A 32 3.84 -17.59 40.60
CA VAL A 32 4.69 -18.66 40.07
C VAL A 32 4.01 -19.34 38.91
N TYR A 33 4.65 -19.26 37.74
CA TYR A 33 4.25 -19.99 36.52
C TYR A 33 5.17 -21.19 36.37
N LYS A 34 4.61 -22.41 36.42
CA LYS A 34 5.37 -23.65 36.31
C LYS A 34 4.80 -24.52 35.19
N SER A 35 5.67 -25.03 34.30
CA SER A 35 5.28 -25.93 33.23
C SER A 35 6.30 -27.05 33.07
N GLY A 36 5.84 -28.21 32.60
CA GLY A 36 6.71 -29.29 32.17
C GLY A 36 7.38 -28.94 30.84
N TYR A 37 8.61 -29.45 30.66
CA TYR A 37 9.33 -29.39 29.40
C TYR A 37 9.78 -30.79 28.96
N ASN A 38 10.05 -30.98 27.66
CA ASN A 38 10.32 -32.33 27.12
C ASN A 38 11.77 -32.78 27.28
N GLY A 39 12.67 -31.88 27.61
CA GLY A 39 14.08 -32.10 27.82
C GLY A 39 14.95 -31.00 27.24
N VAL A 40 16.25 -31.16 27.41
CA VAL A 40 17.27 -30.28 26.87
C VAL A 40 17.59 -30.78 25.45
N ASN A 41 17.36 -29.98 24.43
CA ASN A 41 17.68 -30.27 23.01
C ASN A 41 16.93 -31.45 22.37
N GLU A 42 15.80 -31.83 22.90
CA GLU A 42 14.96 -32.84 22.26
C GLU A 42 14.24 -32.27 21.02
N TYR A 43 13.82 -33.18 20.14
CA TYR A 43 13.11 -32.83 18.89
C TYR A 43 11.84 -32.03 19.19
N ARG A 44 11.65 -30.92 18.45
CA ARG A 44 10.48 -30.06 18.52
C ARG A 44 9.25 -30.74 17.96
N GLY A 45 8.12 -30.50 18.58
CA GLY A 45 6.80 -30.89 18.12
C GLY A 45 5.76 -29.90 18.64
N GLU A 46 4.52 -30.04 18.19
CA GLU A 46 3.41 -29.26 18.73
C GLU A 46 3.25 -29.45 20.23
N ASN A 47 2.84 -28.39 20.93
CA ASN A 47 2.54 -28.38 22.36
C ASN A 47 3.72 -28.77 23.27
N LYS A 48 4.93 -28.42 22.89
CA LYS A 48 6.16 -28.73 23.65
C LYS A 48 6.89 -27.48 24.08
N LEU A 49 7.50 -27.55 25.30
CA LEU A 49 8.56 -26.66 25.73
C LEU A 49 9.89 -27.38 25.67
N ILE A 50 10.92 -26.70 25.18
CA ILE A 50 12.30 -27.19 25.08
C ILE A 50 13.21 -26.18 25.74
N ILE A 51 14.19 -26.68 26.53
CA ILE A 51 15.24 -25.87 27.13
C ILE A 51 16.50 -25.99 26.27
N TYR A 52 17.06 -24.86 25.89
CA TYR A 52 18.38 -24.76 25.25
C TYR A 52 19.38 -24.22 26.25
N THR A 53 20.50 -24.89 26.40
CA THR A 53 21.61 -24.53 27.29
C THR A 53 22.80 -23.95 26.51
N PRO A 54 23.80 -23.35 27.17
CA PRO A 54 24.94 -22.74 26.48
C PRO A 54 25.70 -23.66 25.53
N GLU A 55 25.67 -24.98 25.78
CA GLU A 55 26.31 -25.98 24.90
C GLU A 55 25.68 -26.00 23.50
N ASN A 56 24.47 -25.47 23.33
CA ASN A 56 23.81 -25.38 22.04
C ASN A 56 24.27 -24.18 21.18
N GLY A 57 24.82 -23.16 21.80
CA GLY A 57 25.16 -21.89 21.17
C GLY A 57 23.97 -21.04 20.77
N ALA A 58 23.00 -21.63 20.06
CA ALA A 58 21.78 -20.96 19.62
C ALA A 58 20.60 -21.95 19.50
N THR A 59 19.38 -21.41 19.57
CA THR A 59 18.17 -22.17 19.22
C THR A 59 18.03 -22.31 17.71
N THR A 60 17.21 -23.24 17.24
CA THR A 60 16.98 -23.48 15.81
C THR A 60 15.52 -23.74 15.52
N GLY A 61 15.01 -23.19 14.40
CA GLY A 61 13.68 -23.48 13.85
C GLY A 61 12.52 -22.97 14.67
N THR A 62 12.70 -21.95 15.53
CA THR A 62 11.62 -21.32 16.28
C THR A 62 10.83 -20.36 15.41
N ASN A 63 11.49 -19.56 14.59
CA ASN A 63 10.92 -18.63 13.63
C ASN A 63 9.53 -18.07 14.05
N GLU A 64 8.64 -17.84 13.09
CA GLU A 64 7.28 -17.35 13.33
C GLU A 64 6.33 -18.36 14.00
N TRP A 65 6.67 -19.65 14.01
CA TRP A 65 5.83 -20.73 14.56
C TRP A 65 6.02 -20.98 16.04
N GLY A 66 7.02 -20.35 16.67
CA GLY A 66 7.34 -20.49 18.07
C GLY A 66 7.38 -19.18 18.84
N CYS A 67 7.63 -19.30 20.16
CA CYS A 67 7.99 -18.18 21.03
C CYS A 67 9.08 -18.63 21.99
N GLU A 68 10.07 -17.77 22.23
CA GLU A 68 11.19 -18.05 23.12
C GLU A 68 11.25 -17.04 24.27
N ALA A 69 11.61 -17.55 25.45
CA ALA A 69 12.03 -16.73 26.59
C ALA A 69 13.53 -16.94 26.81
N VAL A 70 14.32 -15.90 26.62
CA VAL A 70 15.77 -15.90 26.87
C VAL A 70 16.02 -15.51 28.32
N VAL A 71 16.77 -16.34 29.03
CA VAL A 71 17.10 -16.16 30.45
C VAL A 71 18.60 -15.98 30.61
N GLU A 72 19.03 -14.90 31.24
CA GLU A 72 20.42 -14.59 31.58
C GLU A 72 20.52 -14.26 33.05
N GLY A 73 21.51 -14.86 33.73
CA GLY A 73 21.67 -14.64 35.16
C GLY A 73 20.43 -14.99 36.00
N GLY A 74 19.59 -15.93 35.52
CA GLY A 74 18.34 -16.30 36.22
C GLY A 74 17.17 -15.34 36.01
N THR A 75 17.30 -14.35 35.12
CA THR A 75 16.27 -13.37 34.81
C THR A 75 15.90 -13.44 33.32
N VAL A 76 14.61 -13.36 33.00
CA VAL A 76 14.12 -13.26 31.62
C VAL A 76 14.53 -11.90 31.05
N VAL A 77 15.37 -11.91 30.02
CA VAL A 77 15.86 -10.70 29.34
C VAL A 77 15.15 -10.46 28.02
N SER A 78 14.49 -11.48 27.46
CA SER A 78 13.85 -11.40 26.17
C SER A 78 12.69 -12.42 26.07
N VAL A 79 11.59 -12.00 25.43
CA VAL A 79 10.46 -12.87 25.05
C VAL A 79 10.04 -12.52 23.62
N GLY A 80 10.02 -13.49 22.70
CA GLY A 80 9.64 -13.24 21.33
C GLY A 80 9.73 -14.47 20.43
N GLY A 81 9.41 -14.31 19.15
CA GLY A 81 9.69 -15.29 18.10
C GLY A 81 11.13 -15.17 17.59
N ASN A 82 11.51 -16.05 16.66
CA ASN A 82 12.84 -16.23 16.07
C ASN A 82 13.85 -16.97 16.96
N ASP A 83 14.87 -17.48 16.30
CA ASP A 83 15.96 -18.17 16.96
C ASP A 83 16.87 -17.17 17.69
N ASN A 84 17.30 -17.54 18.90
CA ASN A 84 18.13 -16.72 19.76
C ASN A 84 19.45 -17.40 20.10
N ALA A 85 20.51 -16.61 20.29
CA ALA A 85 21.71 -17.08 20.92
C ALA A 85 21.42 -17.45 22.38
N VAL A 86 21.98 -18.57 22.86
CA VAL A 86 21.85 -18.96 24.25
C VAL A 86 22.92 -18.23 25.07
N PRO A 87 22.55 -17.44 26.10
CA PRO A 87 23.52 -16.74 26.95
C PRO A 87 24.45 -17.71 27.69
N SER A 88 25.73 -17.37 27.85
CA SER A 88 26.72 -18.19 28.52
C SER A 88 26.40 -18.47 30.02
N GLY A 89 25.68 -17.58 30.66
CA GLY A 89 25.20 -17.69 32.03
C GLY A 89 23.70 -17.91 32.14
N GLY A 90 23.06 -18.51 31.10
CA GLY A 90 21.61 -18.61 31.07
C GLY A 90 21.10 -19.83 30.27
N PHE A 91 19.88 -19.70 29.78
CA PHE A 91 19.20 -20.71 28.96
C PHE A 91 18.08 -20.07 28.16
N VAL A 92 17.56 -20.77 27.15
CA VAL A 92 16.39 -20.33 26.39
C VAL A 92 15.29 -21.38 26.52
N VAL A 93 14.06 -20.92 26.79
CA VAL A 93 12.85 -21.76 26.78
C VAL A 93 12.12 -21.49 25.47
N SER A 94 12.04 -22.48 24.60
CA SER A 94 11.35 -22.40 23.31
C SER A 94 10.02 -23.17 23.37
N GLY A 95 8.93 -22.54 22.92
CA GLY A 95 7.58 -23.10 22.90
C GLY A 95 6.96 -23.10 21.52
N HIS A 96 6.24 -24.21 21.17
CA HIS A 96 5.48 -24.39 19.96
C HIS A 96 4.04 -24.79 20.25
N GLY A 97 3.10 -24.50 19.33
CA GLY A 97 1.68 -24.77 19.52
C GLY A 97 1.11 -24.04 20.76
N GLU A 98 0.34 -24.71 21.57
CA GLU A 98 -0.23 -24.15 22.82
C GLU A 98 0.86 -23.61 23.77
N LYS A 99 2.06 -24.12 23.71
CA LYS A 99 3.18 -23.66 24.55
C LYS A 99 3.78 -22.35 24.06
N LYS A 100 3.66 -22.03 22.77
CA LYS A 100 3.92 -20.71 22.24
C LYS A 100 3.02 -19.67 22.92
N ASP A 101 1.72 -19.94 22.96
CA ASP A 101 0.73 -19.05 23.56
C ASP A 101 0.88 -19.00 25.09
N TRP A 102 1.25 -20.12 25.72
CA TRP A 102 1.55 -20.14 27.15
C TRP A 102 2.73 -19.22 27.50
N ILE A 103 3.84 -19.24 26.72
CA ILE A 103 4.96 -18.30 26.93
C ILE A 103 4.46 -16.86 26.72
N LYS A 104 3.79 -16.58 25.63
CA LYS A 104 3.29 -15.23 25.30
C LYS A 104 2.37 -14.65 26.38
N ASN A 105 1.52 -15.49 26.97
CA ASN A 105 0.48 -15.05 27.89
C ASN A 105 0.96 -14.96 29.35
N ASN A 106 2.02 -15.67 29.72
CA ASN A 106 2.43 -15.79 31.13
C ASN A 106 3.83 -15.24 31.41
N ILE A 107 4.71 -15.14 30.41
CA ILE A 107 6.12 -14.81 30.66
C ILE A 107 6.41 -13.39 30.19
N VAL A 108 7.04 -12.61 31.07
CA VAL A 108 7.46 -11.23 30.81
C VAL A 108 8.93 -11.03 31.14
N VAL A 109 9.56 -10.09 30.44
CA VAL A 109 10.92 -9.64 30.74
C VAL A 109 10.99 -9.15 32.19
N GLY A 110 12.05 -9.54 32.90
CA GLY A 110 12.24 -9.22 34.31
C GLY A 110 11.79 -10.31 35.28
N MET A 111 11.05 -11.34 34.85
CA MET A 111 10.75 -12.49 35.71
C MET A 111 12.02 -13.26 36.04
N ARG A 112 12.07 -13.77 37.27
CA ARG A 112 13.09 -14.77 37.62
C ARG A 112 12.72 -16.11 37.04
N ALA A 113 13.72 -16.83 36.48
CA ALA A 113 13.49 -18.12 35.83
C ALA A 113 14.53 -19.16 36.23
N SER A 114 14.07 -20.38 36.38
CA SER A 114 14.92 -21.56 36.67
C SER A 114 14.32 -22.81 36.04
N TYR A 115 15.12 -23.84 35.81
CA TYR A 115 14.64 -25.15 35.35
C TYR A 115 15.25 -26.28 36.22
N ASP A 116 14.50 -27.37 36.29
CA ASP A 116 14.90 -28.59 37.01
C ASP A 116 14.89 -29.74 36.00
N THR A 117 16.06 -30.29 35.72
CA THR A 117 16.24 -31.39 34.78
C THR A 117 15.68 -32.71 35.30
N ALA A 118 15.73 -32.95 36.60
CA ALA A 118 15.21 -34.16 37.22
C ALA A 118 13.68 -34.19 37.25
N ALA A 119 13.08 -33.09 37.64
CA ALA A 119 11.63 -32.93 37.64
C ALA A 119 11.06 -32.59 36.24
N LYS A 120 11.91 -32.28 35.26
CA LYS A 120 11.53 -31.78 33.92
C LYS A 120 10.53 -30.61 34.02
N THR A 121 10.88 -29.60 34.81
CA THR A 121 10.04 -28.40 35.00
C THR A 121 10.84 -27.13 34.77
N VAL A 122 10.18 -26.12 34.18
CA VAL A 122 10.65 -24.74 34.17
C VAL A 122 9.72 -23.90 35.03
N THR A 123 10.30 -23.00 35.81
CA THR A 123 9.57 -22.15 36.76
C THR A 123 9.92 -20.70 36.46
N PHE A 124 8.91 -19.85 36.34
CA PHE A 124 9.03 -18.39 36.22
C PHE A 124 8.33 -17.73 37.42
N ILE A 125 8.92 -16.69 37.97
CA ILE A 125 8.45 -16.00 39.15
C ILE A 125 8.35 -14.51 38.86
N CYS A 126 7.13 -13.96 39.01
CA CYS A 126 6.86 -12.52 38.95
C CYS A 126 6.83 -11.97 40.38
N ASP A 127 7.70 -11.03 40.70
CA ASP A 127 7.80 -10.39 42.03
C ASP A 127 8.09 -8.88 41.90
N GLY A 128 8.31 -8.19 43.01
CA GLY A 128 8.60 -6.76 43.04
C GLY A 128 9.82 -6.35 42.20
N GLY A 129 10.82 -7.21 42.07
CA GLY A 129 11.96 -7.04 41.16
C GLY A 129 11.54 -7.04 39.71
N THR A 130 10.57 -7.87 39.34
CA THR A 130 10.00 -7.91 38.00
C THR A 130 9.37 -6.57 37.61
N TYR A 131 8.50 -6.02 38.46
CA TYR A 131 7.85 -4.72 38.20
C TYR A 131 8.86 -3.58 38.01
N LYS A 132 9.91 -3.56 38.86
CA LYS A 132 10.99 -2.58 38.74
C LYS A 132 11.73 -2.70 37.40
N LEU A 133 12.16 -3.90 37.02
CA LEU A 133 12.89 -4.15 35.78
C LEU A 133 12.04 -3.82 34.55
N VAL A 134 10.76 -4.16 34.56
CA VAL A 134 9.82 -3.83 33.47
C VAL A 134 9.69 -2.32 33.31
N LEU A 135 9.57 -1.58 34.41
CA LEU A 135 9.51 -0.12 34.39
C LEU A 135 10.81 0.50 33.86
N GLU A 136 11.97 0.07 34.34
CA GLU A 136 13.27 0.55 33.93
C GLU A 136 13.51 0.29 32.44
N HIS A 137 13.07 -0.87 31.93
CA HIS A 137 13.15 -1.20 30.50
C HIS A 137 12.22 -0.30 29.66
N ALA A 138 10.98 -0.10 30.09
CA ALA A 138 10.04 0.78 29.39
C ALA A 138 10.56 2.24 29.34
N ARG A 139 11.13 2.73 30.45
CA ARG A 139 11.78 4.05 30.53
C ARG A 139 12.96 4.15 29.57
N SER A 140 13.86 3.15 29.57
CA SER A 140 15.01 3.10 28.68
C SER A 140 14.59 3.15 27.20
N ASN A 141 13.53 2.41 26.83
CA ASN A 141 12.99 2.42 25.48
C ASN A 141 12.42 3.79 25.10
N ALA A 142 11.75 4.50 26.01
CA ALA A 142 11.22 5.84 25.74
C ALA A 142 12.35 6.86 25.52
N LEU A 143 13.42 6.79 26.32
CA LEU A 143 14.60 7.63 26.16
C LEU A 143 15.35 7.32 24.85
N ALA A 144 15.48 6.04 24.51
CA ALA A 144 16.08 5.62 23.24
C ALA A 144 15.23 6.08 22.03
N ALA A 145 13.91 6.01 22.13
CA ALA A 145 13.00 6.52 21.09
C ALA A 145 13.15 8.03 20.90
N LYS A 146 13.28 8.81 21.99
CA LYS A 146 13.59 10.25 21.93
C LYS A 146 14.91 10.49 21.16
N THR A 147 15.98 9.81 21.54
CA THR A 147 17.28 9.94 20.89
C THR A 147 17.21 9.59 19.40
N ALA A 148 16.57 8.48 19.05
CA ALA A 148 16.39 8.08 17.66
C ALA A 148 15.56 9.09 16.84
N ALA A 149 14.55 9.71 17.45
CA ALA A 149 13.77 10.77 16.83
C ALA A 149 14.62 12.03 16.55
N GLU A 150 15.45 12.44 17.51
CA GLU A 150 16.37 13.56 17.37
C GLU A 150 17.47 13.26 16.30
N GLU A 151 17.98 12.04 16.25
CA GLU A 151 18.94 11.60 15.25
C GLU A 151 18.37 11.56 13.83
N SER A 152 17.13 11.12 13.67
CA SER A 152 16.42 11.04 12.38
C SER A 152 15.70 12.33 12.00
N LEU A 153 15.77 13.38 12.81
CA LEU A 153 15.07 14.65 12.61
C LEU A 153 13.53 14.47 12.52
N ALA A 154 12.99 13.49 13.21
CA ALA A 154 11.56 13.20 13.20
C ALA A 154 10.74 14.41 13.68
N VAL A 155 9.63 14.65 13.02
CA VAL A 155 8.59 15.59 13.50
C VAL A 155 7.66 14.79 14.41
N VAL A 156 7.90 14.90 15.71
CA VAL A 156 7.17 14.12 16.73
C VAL A 156 5.91 14.84 17.20
N SER A 157 5.00 14.10 17.84
CA SER A 157 3.82 14.68 18.49
C SER A 157 4.21 15.79 19.47
N GLY A 158 3.50 16.90 19.46
CA GLY A 158 3.70 18.00 20.43
C GLY A 158 3.55 17.57 21.89
N GLN A 159 2.92 16.43 22.14
CA GLN A 159 2.78 15.85 23.48
C GLN A 159 4.00 15.02 23.92
N ALA A 160 4.89 14.60 23.01
CA ALA A 160 5.96 13.65 23.31
C ALA A 160 6.93 14.15 24.41
N LYS A 161 7.47 15.36 24.26
CA LYS A 161 8.41 15.94 25.24
C LYS A 161 7.75 16.23 26.59
N PRO A 162 6.59 16.93 26.65
CA PRO A 162 5.89 17.16 27.93
C PRO A 162 5.50 15.88 28.66
N ALA A 163 5.05 14.86 27.93
CA ALA A 163 4.70 13.57 28.54
C ALA A 163 5.93 12.87 29.13
N LEU A 164 7.07 12.90 28.42
CA LEU A 164 8.31 12.32 28.95
C LEU A 164 8.78 13.06 30.22
N GLU A 165 8.79 14.38 30.21
CA GLU A 165 9.17 15.20 31.39
C GLU A 165 8.28 14.90 32.59
N ALA A 166 6.96 14.77 32.39
CA ALA A 166 6.03 14.40 33.43
C ALA A 166 6.28 12.98 33.97
N ALA A 167 6.54 12.02 33.11
CA ALA A 167 6.86 10.64 33.48
C ALA A 167 8.19 10.55 34.21
N GLU A 168 9.24 11.27 33.80
CA GLU A 168 10.52 11.34 34.51
C GLU A 168 10.35 11.94 35.91
N SER A 169 9.52 12.97 36.09
CA SER A 169 9.21 13.54 37.38
C SER A 169 8.50 12.55 38.30
N LYS A 170 7.55 11.76 37.77
CA LYS A 170 6.88 10.68 38.53
C LYS A 170 7.88 9.58 38.87
N TYR A 171 8.73 9.17 37.95
CA TYR A 171 9.75 8.15 38.18
C TYR A 171 10.72 8.55 39.29
N ALA A 172 11.17 9.81 39.30
CA ALA A 172 12.09 10.34 40.32
C ALA A 172 11.47 10.38 41.74
N SER A 173 10.14 10.49 41.83
CA SER A 173 9.41 10.50 43.10
C SER A 173 8.84 9.14 43.53
N LEU A 174 9.05 8.09 42.70
CA LEU A 174 8.48 6.76 42.94
C LEU A 174 9.18 6.09 44.13
N ALA A 175 8.39 5.73 45.13
CA ALA A 175 8.89 4.96 46.30
C ALA A 175 9.34 3.56 45.86
N PRO A 176 10.23 2.88 46.59
CA PRO A 176 10.58 1.48 46.31
C PRO A 176 9.33 0.60 46.20
N VAL A 177 9.38 -0.38 45.29
CA VAL A 177 8.22 -1.23 44.99
C VAL A 177 7.73 -1.96 46.25
N SER A 178 6.44 -1.87 46.51
CA SER A 178 5.73 -2.52 47.61
C SER A 178 4.31 -2.87 47.15
N ASP A 179 3.59 -3.67 47.91
CA ASP A 179 2.20 -4.06 47.65
C ASP A 179 1.29 -2.84 47.43
N GLU A 180 1.53 -1.77 48.17
CA GLU A 180 0.70 -0.56 48.16
C GLU A 180 0.93 0.30 46.89
N ASN A 181 2.08 0.17 46.19
CA ASN A 181 2.43 1.02 45.07
C ASN A 181 2.67 0.30 43.72
N VAL A 182 2.40 -1.01 43.63
CA VAL A 182 2.52 -1.81 42.41
C VAL A 182 1.74 -1.16 41.25
N SER A 183 0.51 -0.71 41.50
CA SER A 183 -0.32 -0.04 40.51
C SER A 183 0.34 1.23 39.91
N GLY A 184 1.15 1.94 40.72
CA GLY A 184 1.95 3.08 40.28
C GLY A 184 3.08 2.67 39.32
N TYR A 185 3.72 1.53 39.55
CA TYR A 185 4.73 0.97 38.66
C TYR A 185 4.11 0.53 37.31
N GLU A 186 2.95 -0.14 37.36
CA GLU A 186 2.22 -0.56 36.17
C GLU A 186 1.74 0.63 35.35
N ALA A 187 1.12 1.63 35.99
CA ALA A 187 0.65 2.84 35.34
C ALA A 187 1.80 3.62 34.66
N LEU A 188 2.93 3.77 35.38
CA LEU A 188 4.09 4.46 34.83
C LEU A 188 4.78 3.66 33.70
N THR A 189 4.78 2.34 33.79
CA THR A 189 5.24 1.46 32.73
C THR A 189 4.39 1.63 31.46
N ALA A 190 3.07 1.64 31.58
CA ALA A 190 2.15 1.88 30.49
C ALA A 190 2.37 3.28 29.86
N GLU A 191 2.58 4.30 30.73
CA GLU A 191 2.87 5.66 30.26
C GLU A 191 4.17 5.74 29.45
N TYR A 192 5.29 5.13 29.91
CA TYR A 192 6.53 5.10 29.12
C TYR A 192 6.38 4.35 27.80
N LYS A 193 5.61 3.27 27.75
CA LYS A 193 5.29 2.58 26.50
C LYS A 193 4.54 3.51 25.52
N ARG A 194 3.52 4.22 26.02
CA ARG A 194 2.81 5.23 25.23
C ARG A 194 3.75 6.34 24.74
N ILE A 195 4.61 6.86 25.60
CA ILE A 195 5.61 7.89 25.26
C ILE A 195 6.56 7.41 24.18
N THR A 196 7.01 6.15 24.22
CA THR A 196 7.85 5.55 23.18
C THR A 196 7.22 5.70 21.78
N THR A 197 5.90 5.56 21.69
CA THR A 197 5.18 5.68 20.41
C THR A 197 4.96 7.13 19.99
N LEU A 198 4.89 8.09 20.91
CA LEU A 198 4.77 9.52 20.63
C LEU A 198 6.05 10.12 19.99
N PHE A 199 7.21 9.49 20.18
CA PHE A 199 8.47 9.89 19.52
C PHE A 199 8.61 9.37 18.10
N ARG A 200 7.57 8.76 17.53
CA ARG A 200 7.55 8.38 16.11
C ARG A 200 7.32 9.60 15.23
N ASP A 201 7.84 9.53 14.00
CA ASP A 201 7.67 10.57 13.00
C ASP A 201 6.20 10.69 12.60
N GLN A 202 5.57 11.82 12.92
CA GLN A 202 4.16 12.10 12.63
C GLN A 202 4.01 12.53 11.17
N LYS A 203 3.13 11.89 10.45
CA LYS A 203 2.71 12.32 9.11
C LYS A 203 1.50 13.25 9.25
N VAL A 204 1.46 14.29 8.42
CA VAL A 204 0.36 15.27 8.38
C VAL A 204 -0.44 15.20 7.07
N SER A 205 0.10 14.44 6.10
CA SER A 205 -0.56 14.09 4.86
C SER A 205 -0.17 12.66 4.53
N GLU A 206 -1.09 11.73 4.70
CA GLU A 206 -0.97 10.30 4.36
C GLU A 206 -2.35 9.67 4.35
N TYR A 207 -2.49 8.56 3.63
CA TYR A 207 -3.71 7.75 3.68
C TYR A 207 -3.75 6.88 4.93
N ARG A 208 -4.84 7.00 5.69
CA ARG A 208 -5.22 6.19 6.85
C ARG A 208 -6.56 5.55 6.55
N GLY A 209 -6.52 4.56 5.66
CA GLY A 209 -7.71 3.97 5.10
C GLY A 209 -8.25 2.78 5.89
N VAL A 210 -9.52 2.47 5.66
CA VAL A 210 -10.16 1.27 6.17
C VAL A 210 -11.20 0.72 5.19
N TRP A 211 -11.24 -0.61 5.03
CA TRP A 211 -12.33 -1.28 4.31
C TRP A 211 -13.53 -1.52 5.21
N ILE A 212 -14.72 -1.26 4.69
CA ILE A 212 -16.00 -1.42 5.42
C ILE A 212 -16.97 -2.29 4.61
N ARG A 213 -17.55 -3.28 5.28
CA ARG A 213 -18.77 -3.96 4.83
C ARG A 213 -19.96 -3.32 5.51
N PRO A 214 -20.79 -2.54 4.78
CA PRO A 214 -21.84 -1.73 5.39
C PRO A 214 -22.98 -2.57 5.92
N THR A 215 -23.45 -2.23 7.12
CA THR A 215 -24.60 -2.84 7.78
C THR A 215 -25.62 -1.81 8.29
N GLN A 216 -25.27 -0.54 8.20
CA GLN A 216 -26.06 0.61 8.66
C GLN A 216 -27.31 0.79 7.81
N LYS A 217 -28.43 1.14 8.44
CA LYS A 217 -29.76 1.21 7.81
C LYS A 217 -30.40 2.60 7.87
N SER A 218 -29.64 3.60 8.32
CA SER A 218 -30.11 4.98 8.42
C SER A 218 -28.92 5.96 8.28
N VAL A 219 -29.22 7.19 7.86
CA VAL A 219 -28.23 8.28 7.78
C VAL A 219 -27.51 8.44 9.13
N ARG A 220 -28.25 8.42 10.25
CA ARG A 220 -27.67 8.56 11.59
C ARG A 220 -26.68 7.46 11.91
N GLU A 221 -27.00 6.21 11.64
CA GLU A 221 -26.08 5.08 11.90
C GLU A 221 -24.82 5.16 11.05
N VAL A 222 -24.96 5.58 9.78
CA VAL A 222 -23.79 5.81 8.90
C VAL A 222 -22.93 6.94 9.43
N GLU A 223 -23.52 8.07 9.80
CA GLU A 223 -22.80 9.23 10.31
C GLU A 223 -22.07 8.90 11.64
N GLU A 224 -22.73 8.21 12.57
CA GLU A 224 -22.13 7.76 13.82
C GLU A 224 -20.93 6.84 13.56
N TYR A 225 -21.03 5.94 12.57
CA TYR A 225 -19.94 5.01 12.24
C TYR A 225 -18.77 5.69 11.53
N VAL A 226 -19.04 6.60 10.59
CA VAL A 226 -18.00 7.42 9.92
C VAL A 226 -17.30 8.31 10.95
N LYS A 227 -18.07 8.93 11.88
CA LYS A 227 -17.48 9.67 12.99
C LYS A 227 -16.57 8.83 13.86
N GLN A 228 -16.94 7.59 14.16
CA GLN A 228 -16.10 6.65 14.88
C GLN A 228 -14.78 6.37 14.12
N CYS A 229 -14.84 6.23 12.79
CA CYS A 229 -13.65 6.09 11.96
C CYS A 229 -12.76 7.32 12.03
N PHE A 230 -13.33 8.52 11.89
CA PHE A 230 -12.61 9.78 12.00
C PHE A 230 -11.95 9.95 13.39
N ASP A 231 -12.70 9.73 14.47
CA ASP A 231 -12.19 9.78 15.85
C ASP A 231 -11.09 8.73 16.09
N GLY A 232 -11.13 7.59 15.38
CA GLY A 232 -10.09 6.55 15.35
C GLY A 232 -8.85 6.90 14.51
N GLY A 233 -8.73 8.15 14.04
CA GLY A 233 -7.58 8.65 13.30
C GLY A 233 -7.56 8.30 11.82
N LEU A 234 -8.66 7.72 11.28
CA LEU A 234 -8.80 7.36 9.87
C LEU A 234 -9.26 8.57 9.04
N ASN A 235 -8.90 8.59 7.74
CA ASN A 235 -9.24 9.68 6.82
C ASN A 235 -9.70 9.20 5.43
N MET A 236 -9.80 7.90 5.21
CA MET A 236 -10.31 7.30 3.98
C MET A 236 -11.15 6.07 4.31
N ILE A 237 -12.31 5.95 3.69
CA ILE A 237 -13.19 4.77 3.80
C ILE A 237 -13.38 4.15 2.42
N SER A 238 -13.05 2.87 2.28
CA SER A 238 -13.42 2.05 1.13
C SER A 238 -14.63 1.19 1.49
N VAL A 239 -15.81 1.54 0.94
CA VAL A 239 -17.08 0.86 1.24
C VAL A 239 -17.38 -0.21 0.20
N GLU A 240 -17.58 -1.48 0.63
CA GLU A 240 -17.95 -2.58 -0.27
C GLU A 240 -19.32 -2.32 -0.88
N THR A 241 -19.31 -1.95 -2.16
CA THR A 241 -20.51 -1.46 -2.87
C THR A 241 -21.30 -2.58 -3.54
N PHE A 242 -20.66 -3.71 -3.83
CA PHE A 242 -21.29 -4.95 -4.22
C PHE A 242 -21.02 -6.02 -3.16
N TYR A 243 -22.03 -6.36 -2.36
CA TYR A 243 -21.91 -7.27 -1.24
C TYR A 243 -23.10 -8.27 -1.21
N ASP A 244 -22.79 -9.53 -0.90
CA ASP A 244 -23.79 -10.61 -0.85
C ASP A 244 -24.66 -10.67 -2.14
N CYS A 245 -24.02 -10.61 -3.31
CA CYS A 245 -24.65 -10.70 -4.63
C CYS A 245 -25.58 -9.52 -4.99
N THR A 246 -25.49 -8.41 -4.28
CA THR A 246 -26.39 -7.26 -4.41
C THR A 246 -25.61 -5.96 -4.16
N VAL A 247 -26.20 -4.80 -4.53
CA VAL A 247 -25.55 -3.50 -4.35
C VAL A 247 -26.10 -2.76 -3.12
N ILE A 248 -25.41 -1.73 -2.64
CA ILE A 248 -25.79 -0.93 -1.47
C ILE A 248 -26.49 0.39 -1.82
N TYR A 249 -26.49 0.77 -3.08
CA TYR A 249 -27.17 1.94 -3.64
C TYR A 249 -28.48 1.57 -4.32
N ASN A 250 -29.26 2.56 -4.75
CA ASN A 250 -30.47 2.34 -5.53
C ASN A 250 -30.12 2.26 -7.02
N PRO A 251 -30.08 1.06 -7.63
CA PRO A 251 -29.72 0.93 -9.05
C PRO A 251 -30.84 1.50 -9.93
N PRO A 252 -30.50 2.04 -11.12
CA PRO A 252 -31.49 2.55 -12.07
C PRO A 252 -32.33 1.41 -12.66
N GLU A 253 -33.50 1.75 -13.22
CA GLU A 253 -34.46 0.76 -13.76
C GLU A 253 -33.90 -0.13 -14.88
N TRP A 254 -32.92 0.36 -15.65
CA TRP A 254 -32.27 -0.42 -16.69
C TRP A 254 -31.22 -1.41 -16.17
N SER A 255 -30.79 -1.27 -14.92
CA SER A 255 -29.78 -2.16 -14.32
C SER A 255 -30.41 -3.49 -13.92
N GLU A 256 -29.73 -4.58 -14.23
CA GLU A 256 -30.12 -5.92 -13.77
C GLU A 256 -29.71 -6.17 -12.30
N LEU A 257 -28.86 -5.30 -11.72
CA LEU A 257 -28.50 -5.39 -10.31
C LEU A 257 -29.65 -4.96 -9.41
N SER A 258 -29.68 -5.51 -8.22
CA SER A 258 -30.70 -5.19 -7.22
C SER A 258 -30.06 -4.74 -5.92
N GLN A 259 -30.69 -3.78 -5.25
CA GLN A 259 -30.26 -3.39 -3.91
C GLN A 259 -30.43 -4.55 -2.92
N ASN A 260 -29.53 -4.67 -1.96
CA ASN A 260 -29.65 -5.64 -0.88
C ASN A 260 -30.91 -5.35 -0.05
N PRO A 261 -31.81 -6.34 0.11
CA PRO A 261 -33.07 -6.15 0.81
C PRO A 261 -32.96 -5.67 2.26
N ILE A 262 -31.80 -5.85 2.89
CA ILE A 262 -31.58 -5.40 4.29
C ILE A 262 -31.65 -3.89 4.43
N PHE A 263 -31.45 -3.13 3.35
CA PHE A 263 -31.42 -1.65 3.35
C PHE A 263 -32.81 -1.04 3.07
N GLY A 264 -33.78 -1.80 2.53
CA GLY A 264 -35.18 -1.39 2.40
C GLY A 264 -35.40 -0.12 1.56
N GLY A 265 -34.57 0.13 0.56
CA GLY A 265 -34.60 1.34 -0.29
C GLY A 265 -33.75 2.50 0.22
N PHE A 266 -33.12 2.38 1.39
CA PHE A 266 -32.18 3.38 1.90
C PHE A 266 -30.90 3.36 1.07
N ASP A 267 -30.51 4.52 0.51
CA ASP A 267 -29.27 4.69 -0.26
C ASP A 267 -28.06 4.81 0.66
N VAL A 268 -27.44 3.67 0.91
CA VAL A 268 -26.31 3.56 1.83
C VAL A 268 -25.08 4.25 1.28
N LEU A 269 -24.82 4.10 -0.03
CA LEU A 269 -23.64 4.73 -0.68
C LEU A 269 -23.70 6.25 -0.54
N LYS A 270 -24.87 6.86 -0.88
CA LYS A 270 -25.01 8.30 -0.71
C LYS A 270 -24.80 8.75 0.72
N ALA A 271 -25.32 8.00 1.69
CA ALA A 271 -25.15 8.36 3.10
C ALA A 271 -23.67 8.30 3.54
N TYR A 272 -22.89 7.34 3.05
CA TYR A 272 -21.45 7.27 3.31
C TYR A 272 -20.69 8.42 2.65
N VAL A 273 -21.03 8.80 1.40
CA VAL A 273 -20.45 9.97 0.72
C VAL A 273 -20.65 11.23 1.56
N ASP A 274 -21.92 11.51 1.90
CA ASP A 274 -22.28 12.72 2.65
C ASP A 274 -21.60 12.76 4.03
N ALA A 275 -21.50 11.62 4.70
CA ALA A 275 -20.88 11.52 6.03
C ALA A 275 -19.33 11.65 5.96
N CYS A 276 -18.68 11.05 4.97
CA CYS A 276 -17.23 11.18 4.80
C CYS A 276 -16.84 12.62 4.51
N HIS A 277 -17.52 13.29 3.57
CA HIS A 277 -17.25 14.68 3.24
C HIS A 277 -17.52 15.63 4.41
N LYS A 278 -18.54 15.34 5.23
CA LYS A 278 -18.80 16.12 6.46
C LYS A 278 -17.61 16.13 7.42
N TYR A 279 -16.83 15.07 7.49
CA TYR A 279 -15.65 14.94 8.34
C TYR A 279 -14.32 15.18 7.60
N GLY A 280 -14.35 15.57 6.32
CA GLY A 280 -13.15 15.79 5.51
C GLY A 280 -12.37 14.49 5.22
N MET A 281 -13.10 13.38 5.07
CA MET A 281 -12.57 12.06 4.71
C MET A 281 -12.86 11.74 3.25
N GLU A 282 -11.99 11.00 2.59
CA GLU A 282 -12.28 10.43 1.28
C GLU A 282 -13.18 9.20 1.38
N LEU A 283 -14.13 9.08 0.42
CA LEU A 283 -14.92 7.87 0.20
C LEU A 283 -14.53 7.20 -1.11
N HIS A 284 -14.08 5.95 -1.03
CA HIS A 284 -13.83 5.09 -2.18
C HIS A 284 -14.90 4.00 -2.30
N VAL A 285 -15.43 3.84 -3.50
CA VAL A 285 -16.30 2.71 -3.86
C VAL A 285 -15.42 1.47 -3.99
N TRP A 286 -15.50 0.53 -3.03
CA TRP A 286 -14.84 -0.77 -3.13
C TRP A 286 -15.74 -1.72 -3.95
N MET A 287 -15.29 -2.03 -5.17
CA MET A 287 -16.05 -2.78 -6.15
C MET A 287 -15.37 -4.10 -6.52
N PRO A 288 -15.90 -5.25 -6.08
CA PRO A 288 -15.52 -6.55 -6.63
C PRO A 288 -15.92 -6.62 -8.11
N VAL A 289 -14.93 -6.64 -9.03
CA VAL A 289 -15.18 -6.50 -10.47
C VAL A 289 -15.62 -7.81 -11.11
N PHE A 290 -14.73 -8.80 -11.19
CA PHE A 290 -15.08 -10.09 -11.80
C PHE A 290 -15.65 -11.10 -10.82
N TYR A 291 -15.49 -10.90 -9.52
CA TYR A 291 -16.20 -11.67 -8.51
C TYR A 291 -17.68 -11.25 -8.49
N SER A 292 -18.58 -12.18 -8.82
CA SER A 292 -20.01 -11.90 -8.94
C SER A 292 -20.86 -12.53 -7.82
N GLY A 293 -20.22 -12.80 -6.69
CA GLY A 293 -20.88 -13.27 -5.50
C GLY A 293 -20.74 -14.78 -5.25
N ASN A 294 -21.44 -15.24 -4.23
CA ASN A 294 -21.38 -16.62 -3.77
C ASN A 294 -22.64 -17.37 -4.20
N SER A 295 -22.49 -18.47 -4.94
CA SER A 295 -23.61 -19.28 -5.44
C SER A 295 -24.43 -19.92 -4.31
N ASN A 296 -23.89 -19.99 -3.08
CA ASN A 296 -24.63 -20.45 -1.90
C ASN A 296 -25.48 -19.35 -1.24
N SER A 297 -25.33 -18.08 -1.66
CA SER A 297 -26.13 -16.98 -1.13
C SER A 297 -27.57 -17.11 -1.61
N LYS A 298 -28.53 -16.81 -0.71
CA LYS A 298 -29.94 -16.65 -1.06
C LYS A 298 -30.20 -15.56 -2.10
N ASN A 299 -29.29 -14.61 -2.20
CA ASN A 299 -29.35 -13.50 -3.15
C ASN A 299 -28.65 -13.81 -4.49
N PHE A 300 -28.02 -14.97 -4.67
CA PHE A 300 -27.22 -15.27 -5.84
C PHE A 300 -27.91 -14.99 -7.19
N LYS A 301 -29.20 -15.32 -7.30
CA LYS A 301 -30.00 -15.05 -8.49
C LYS A 301 -30.21 -13.55 -8.81
N LYS A 302 -29.72 -12.66 -7.97
CA LYS A 302 -29.74 -11.21 -8.19
C LYS A 302 -28.38 -10.67 -8.66
N SER A 303 -27.35 -11.50 -8.71
CA SER A 303 -26.04 -11.15 -9.28
C SER A 303 -26.01 -11.43 -10.78
N LEU A 304 -25.08 -10.78 -11.50
CA LEU A 304 -24.90 -11.02 -12.93
C LEU A 304 -24.59 -12.51 -13.22
N ALA A 305 -23.77 -13.17 -12.41
CA ALA A 305 -23.49 -14.60 -12.58
C ALA A 305 -24.73 -15.48 -12.34
N GLY A 306 -25.64 -15.07 -11.47
CA GLY A 306 -26.89 -15.79 -11.20
C GLY A 306 -27.98 -15.55 -12.25
N LEU A 307 -27.98 -14.37 -12.89
CA LEU A 307 -28.87 -13.99 -13.98
C LEU A 307 -28.38 -14.57 -15.31
N HIS A 308 -27.08 -14.54 -15.53
CA HIS A 308 -26.38 -14.97 -16.77
C HIS A 308 -25.31 -16.03 -16.44
N PRO A 309 -25.70 -17.29 -16.17
CA PRO A 309 -24.72 -18.35 -15.90
C PRO A 309 -23.68 -18.55 -17.00
N GLU A 310 -24.03 -18.23 -18.25
CA GLU A 310 -23.16 -18.26 -19.43
C GLU A 310 -22.08 -17.18 -19.42
N TRP A 311 -22.21 -16.17 -18.58
CA TRP A 311 -21.20 -15.12 -18.39
C TRP A 311 -20.08 -15.52 -17.43
N MET A 312 -20.23 -16.62 -16.74
CA MET A 312 -19.19 -17.10 -15.82
C MET A 312 -18.01 -17.70 -16.58
N THR A 313 -16.81 -17.45 -16.07
CA THR A 313 -15.60 -18.12 -16.56
C THR A 313 -15.67 -19.63 -16.30
N VAL A 314 -15.10 -20.44 -17.19
CA VAL A 314 -15.12 -21.90 -17.14
C VAL A 314 -13.72 -22.43 -16.85
N SER A 315 -13.64 -23.42 -15.97
CA SER A 315 -12.39 -24.09 -15.64
C SER A 315 -11.96 -25.09 -16.71
N ASN A 316 -10.71 -25.54 -16.65
CA ASN A 316 -10.17 -26.63 -17.47
C ASN A 316 -10.89 -27.99 -17.30
N LYS A 317 -11.83 -28.08 -16.35
CA LYS A 317 -12.70 -29.25 -16.09
C LYS A 317 -14.13 -29.04 -16.58
N GLY A 318 -14.40 -27.92 -17.26
CA GLY A 318 -15.74 -27.59 -17.77
C GLY A 318 -16.72 -27.10 -16.70
N LEU A 319 -16.24 -26.64 -15.54
CA LEU A 319 -17.04 -26.20 -14.42
C LEU A 319 -16.88 -24.69 -14.18
N ASN A 320 -17.90 -24.03 -13.67
CA ASN A 320 -17.83 -22.61 -13.26
C ASN A 320 -17.26 -22.41 -11.85
N LEU A 321 -17.07 -23.49 -11.10
CA LEU A 321 -16.48 -23.53 -9.77
C LEU A 321 -15.30 -24.53 -9.74
N TYR A 322 -14.52 -24.56 -8.67
CA TYR A 322 -13.58 -25.67 -8.46
C TYR A 322 -14.33 -26.99 -8.31
N GLU A 323 -13.74 -28.06 -8.80
CA GLU A 323 -14.28 -29.39 -8.59
C GLU A 323 -14.32 -29.72 -7.09
N GLY A 324 -15.51 -30.13 -6.60
CA GLY A 324 -15.72 -30.43 -5.18
C GLY A 324 -15.77 -29.22 -4.25
N GLU A 325 -15.83 -28.01 -4.80
CA GLU A 325 -15.89 -26.79 -3.99
C GLU A 325 -17.21 -26.64 -3.25
N THR A 326 -17.10 -26.15 -2.00
CA THR A 326 -18.24 -25.79 -1.15
C THR A 326 -18.35 -24.27 -0.92
N THR A 327 -17.34 -23.48 -1.26
CA THR A 327 -17.34 -22.04 -1.02
C THR A 327 -18.22 -21.25 -1.97
N GLY A 328 -18.44 -21.72 -3.19
CA GLY A 328 -19.38 -21.15 -4.14
C GLY A 328 -18.98 -19.82 -4.78
N MET A 329 -17.72 -19.44 -4.77
CA MET A 329 -17.24 -18.16 -5.34
C MET A 329 -17.35 -18.17 -6.87
N THR A 330 -18.17 -17.29 -7.44
CA THR A 330 -18.40 -17.18 -8.89
C THR A 330 -17.65 -16.00 -9.50
N TYR A 331 -17.14 -16.18 -10.73
CA TYR A 331 -16.37 -15.16 -11.44
C TYR A 331 -16.92 -14.97 -12.87
N LEU A 332 -17.08 -13.72 -13.28
CA LEU A 332 -17.45 -13.31 -14.64
C LEU A 332 -16.23 -13.43 -15.58
N ASN A 333 -16.52 -13.62 -16.84
CA ASN A 333 -15.51 -13.85 -17.88
C ASN A 333 -15.09 -12.53 -18.57
N PRO A 334 -13.86 -12.04 -18.37
CA PRO A 334 -13.40 -10.81 -19.02
C PRO A 334 -13.22 -10.93 -20.54
N ALA A 335 -13.32 -12.14 -21.13
CA ALA A 335 -13.27 -12.35 -22.56
C ALA A 335 -14.59 -12.03 -23.26
N LEU A 336 -15.68 -11.86 -22.54
CA LEU A 336 -17.03 -11.57 -23.07
C LEU A 336 -17.25 -10.05 -23.12
N PRO A 337 -17.41 -9.45 -24.31
CA PRO A 337 -17.70 -8.02 -24.42
C PRO A 337 -18.94 -7.59 -23.63
N GLU A 338 -20.01 -8.39 -23.65
CA GLU A 338 -21.27 -8.15 -22.94
C GLU A 338 -21.08 -8.07 -21.42
N VAL A 339 -20.15 -8.84 -20.84
CA VAL A 339 -19.77 -8.75 -19.41
C VAL A 339 -19.11 -7.41 -19.15
N CYS A 340 -18.10 -7.08 -19.96
CA CYS A 340 -17.37 -5.81 -19.82
C CYS A 340 -18.28 -4.59 -20.03
N ASP A 341 -19.27 -4.69 -20.95
CA ASP A 341 -20.25 -3.64 -21.22
C ASP A 341 -21.20 -3.45 -20.02
N ALA A 342 -21.77 -4.55 -19.49
CA ALA A 342 -22.66 -4.49 -18.35
C ALA A 342 -21.98 -3.92 -17.09
N LEU A 343 -20.74 -4.34 -16.81
CA LEU A 343 -19.96 -3.80 -15.70
C LEU A 343 -19.68 -2.30 -15.90
N ALA A 344 -19.16 -1.91 -17.04
CA ALA A 344 -18.82 -0.50 -17.31
C ALA A 344 -20.07 0.41 -17.29
N GLN A 345 -21.23 -0.07 -17.76
CA GLN A 345 -22.49 0.70 -17.69
C GLN A 345 -22.95 0.94 -16.26
N ASN A 346 -22.89 -0.06 -15.38
CA ASN A 346 -23.23 0.09 -13.97
C ASN A 346 -22.21 1.01 -13.25
N TYR A 347 -20.92 0.91 -13.55
CA TYR A 347 -19.89 1.74 -12.95
C TYR A 347 -19.99 3.20 -13.43
N ARG A 348 -20.35 3.41 -14.71
CA ARG A 348 -20.68 4.74 -15.23
C ARG A 348 -21.81 5.41 -14.47
N TYR A 349 -22.84 4.64 -14.06
CA TYR A 349 -23.92 5.17 -13.26
C TYR A 349 -23.42 5.69 -11.90
N ILE A 350 -22.58 4.91 -11.20
CA ILE A 350 -22.00 5.34 -9.92
C ILE A 350 -21.18 6.61 -10.12
N LEU A 351 -20.23 6.61 -11.07
CA LEU A 351 -19.37 7.74 -11.39
C LEU A 351 -20.13 9.03 -11.74
N ALA A 352 -21.31 8.91 -12.38
CA ALA A 352 -22.09 10.04 -12.82
C ALA A 352 -23.08 10.59 -11.76
N ASN A 353 -23.42 9.80 -10.72
CA ASN A 353 -24.51 10.15 -9.80
C ASN A 353 -24.07 10.27 -8.33
N TYR A 354 -22.86 9.86 -7.99
CA TYR A 354 -22.33 9.94 -6.63
C TYR A 354 -21.02 10.74 -6.63
N ASP A 355 -20.92 11.64 -5.68
CA ASP A 355 -19.73 12.49 -5.46
C ASP A 355 -18.67 11.70 -4.67
N ILE A 356 -18.16 10.63 -5.29
CA ILE A 356 -17.15 9.75 -4.71
C ILE A 356 -15.75 10.28 -5.00
N ASP A 357 -14.78 10.01 -4.12
CA ASP A 357 -13.39 10.44 -4.28
C ASP A 357 -12.55 9.37 -5.00
N GLY A 358 -12.91 8.08 -4.84
CA GLY A 358 -12.21 6.98 -5.49
C GLY A 358 -13.12 5.85 -5.96
N PHE A 359 -12.70 5.19 -7.03
CA PHE A 359 -13.31 3.96 -7.54
C PHE A 359 -12.29 2.82 -7.48
N GLN A 360 -12.44 1.90 -6.54
CA GLN A 360 -11.49 0.85 -6.21
C GLN A 360 -11.91 -0.48 -6.87
N LEU A 361 -11.03 -0.98 -7.74
CA LEU A 361 -11.21 -2.25 -8.44
C LEU A 361 -10.65 -3.40 -7.61
N ASP A 362 -11.50 -4.17 -6.94
CA ASP A 362 -11.12 -5.42 -6.29
C ASP A 362 -11.54 -6.62 -7.15
N TYR A 363 -10.95 -7.77 -6.90
CA TYR A 363 -11.18 -8.96 -7.73
C TYR A 363 -11.06 -8.68 -9.23
N ILE A 364 -10.22 -7.70 -9.60
CA ILE A 364 -9.87 -7.36 -10.98
C ILE A 364 -8.87 -8.40 -11.54
N ARG A 365 -9.32 -9.63 -11.57
CA ARG A 365 -8.51 -10.82 -11.85
C ARG A 365 -9.36 -12.04 -12.13
N TYR A 366 -8.74 -13.05 -12.71
CA TYR A 366 -9.32 -14.38 -12.74
C TYR A 366 -9.35 -15.00 -11.35
N ARG A 367 -10.18 -16.03 -11.19
CA ARG A 367 -10.11 -16.89 -10.03
C ARG A 367 -8.72 -17.54 -9.94
N GLU A 368 -8.20 -17.69 -8.73
CA GLU A 368 -6.90 -18.30 -8.47
C GLU A 368 -6.79 -19.70 -9.11
N ARG A 369 -5.65 -19.97 -9.72
CA ARG A 369 -5.29 -21.32 -10.16
C ARG A 369 -4.82 -22.14 -8.96
N SER A 370 -5.55 -23.21 -8.60
CA SER A 370 -5.26 -24.03 -7.43
C SER A 370 -5.73 -25.47 -7.60
N GLY A 371 -5.02 -26.44 -7.01
CA GLY A 371 -5.43 -27.85 -6.98
C GLY A 371 -5.67 -28.48 -8.35
N GLY A 372 -4.96 -28.04 -9.40
CA GLY A 372 -5.18 -28.51 -10.78
C GLY A 372 -6.41 -27.91 -11.46
N ASN A 373 -7.08 -26.93 -10.83
CA ASN A 373 -8.12 -26.11 -11.46
C ASN A 373 -7.49 -24.82 -11.98
N ASP A 374 -7.88 -24.42 -13.18
CA ASP A 374 -7.49 -23.18 -13.84
C ASP A 374 -8.67 -22.65 -14.67
N PHE A 375 -8.83 -21.33 -14.83
CA PHE A 375 -10.00 -20.72 -15.45
C PHE A 375 -9.67 -19.99 -16.76
N GLY A 376 -10.70 -19.76 -17.59
CA GLY A 376 -10.57 -19.19 -18.93
C GLY A 376 -10.50 -20.26 -20.01
N TYR A 377 -11.18 -21.40 -19.81
CA TYR A 377 -11.29 -22.49 -20.81
C TYR A 377 -12.65 -22.51 -21.51
N ASP A 378 -13.41 -21.43 -21.42
CA ASP A 378 -14.60 -21.21 -22.21
C ASP A 378 -14.30 -20.92 -23.67
N ALA A 379 -15.33 -21.05 -24.52
CA ALA A 379 -15.18 -20.89 -25.97
C ALA A 379 -14.74 -19.46 -26.35
N ALA A 380 -15.20 -18.42 -25.65
CA ALA A 380 -14.83 -17.04 -25.95
C ALA A 380 -13.34 -16.80 -25.70
N THR A 381 -12.85 -17.21 -24.53
CA THR A 381 -11.42 -17.09 -24.19
C THR A 381 -10.53 -17.89 -25.13
N ILE A 382 -10.87 -19.16 -25.43
CA ILE A 382 -10.06 -20.02 -26.30
C ILE A 382 -10.06 -19.50 -27.74
N ASN A 383 -11.21 -19.11 -28.28
CA ASN A 383 -11.29 -18.61 -29.66
C ASN A 383 -10.59 -17.25 -29.80
N GLY A 384 -10.74 -16.37 -28.83
CA GLY A 384 -10.00 -15.12 -28.75
C GLY A 384 -8.49 -15.32 -28.71
N PHE A 385 -8.02 -16.25 -27.88
CA PHE A 385 -6.61 -16.64 -27.83
C PHE A 385 -6.10 -17.16 -29.17
N LYS A 386 -6.81 -18.07 -29.82
CA LYS A 386 -6.44 -18.61 -31.14
C LYS A 386 -6.43 -17.55 -32.24
N LYS A 387 -7.31 -16.55 -32.14
CA LYS A 387 -7.33 -15.39 -33.04
C LYS A 387 -6.11 -14.48 -32.81
N ALA A 388 -5.76 -14.22 -31.57
CA ALA A 388 -4.60 -13.39 -31.20
C ALA A 388 -3.27 -14.09 -31.50
N TYR A 389 -3.23 -15.42 -31.43
CA TYR A 389 -2.05 -16.26 -31.64
C TYR A 389 -2.32 -17.33 -32.74
N PRO A 390 -2.35 -16.96 -34.02
CA PRO A 390 -2.73 -17.85 -35.12
C PRO A 390 -1.88 -19.11 -35.25
N GLN A 391 -0.64 -19.10 -34.75
CA GLN A 391 0.25 -20.27 -34.72
C GLN A 391 -0.33 -21.43 -33.88
N TYR A 392 -1.26 -21.15 -32.96
CA TYR A 392 -1.93 -22.16 -32.12
C TYR A 392 -3.38 -22.46 -32.57
N ALA A 393 -3.86 -21.87 -33.64
CA ALA A 393 -5.26 -21.97 -34.10
C ALA A 393 -5.77 -23.40 -34.26
N LYS A 394 -4.88 -24.33 -34.63
CA LYS A 394 -5.23 -25.75 -34.84
C LYS A 394 -5.00 -26.63 -33.63
N LEU A 395 -4.43 -26.09 -32.53
CA LEU A 395 -4.17 -26.87 -31.32
C LEU A 395 -5.42 -26.93 -30.42
N GLU A 396 -5.54 -28.02 -29.71
CA GLU A 396 -6.44 -28.09 -28.57
C GLU A 396 -5.78 -27.37 -27.39
N ILE A 397 -6.50 -26.42 -26.80
CA ILE A 397 -6.02 -25.65 -25.63
C ILE A 397 -6.57 -26.32 -24.38
N SER A 398 -5.69 -26.90 -23.57
CA SER A 398 -5.99 -27.60 -22.35
C SER A 398 -5.03 -27.16 -21.23
N TYR A 399 -5.30 -27.57 -19.99
CA TYR A 399 -4.40 -27.29 -18.87
C TYR A 399 -3.12 -28.12 -18.98
N ASN A 400 -2.08 -27.50 -19.52
CA ASN A 400 -0.76 -28.10 -19.64
C ASN A 400 0.32 -27.02 -19.56
N THR A 401 0.92 -26.86 -18.40
CA THR A 401 1.95 -25.84 -18.12
C THR A 401 3.25 -26.04 -18.93
N ASN A 402 3.45 -27.20 -19.54
CA ASN A 402 4.59 -27.51 -20.40
C ASN A 402 4.29 -27.34 -21.89
N ALA A 403 3.05 -27.01 -22.27
CA ALA A 403 2.68 -26.83 -23.66
C ALA A 403 3.33 -25.55 -24.24
N ALA A 404 3.68 -25.59 -25.53
CA ALA A 404 4.30 -24.46 -26.22
C ALA A 404 3.45 -23.17 -26.16
N TYR A 405 2.12 -23.31 -26.11
CA TYR A 405 1.19 -22.18 -26.02
C TYR A 405 1.00 -21.65 -24.59
N TRP A 406 1.46 -22.36 -23.56
CA TRP A 406 1.08 -22.02 -22.16
C TRP A 406 1.44 -20.60 -21.75
N LYS A 407 2.68 -20.19 -22.01
CA LYS A 407 3.14 -18.84 -21.70
C LYS A 407 2.29 -17.77 -22.40
N ASP A 408 2.01 -17.96 -23.67
CA ASP A 408 1.21 -17.01 -24.45
C ASP A 408 -0.25 -17.01 -24.01
N PHE A 409 -0.79 -18.15 -23.59
CA PHE A 409 -2.15 -18.23 -23.03
C PHE A 409 -2.27 -17.53 -21.68
N VAL A 410 -1.26 -17.59 -20.82
CA VAL A 410 -1.17 -16.79 -19.60
C VAL A 410 -1.14 -15.29 -19.92
N VAL A 411 -0.30 -14.88 -20.87
CA VAL A 411 -0.21 -13.47 -21.33
C VAL A 411 -1.54 -12.99 -21.90
N TYR A 412 -2.20 -13.80 -22.72
CA TYR A 412 -3.49 -13.45 -23.28
C TYR A 412 -4.56 -13.20 -22.21
N ARG A 413 -4.69 -14.09 -21.21
CA ARG A 413 -5.67 -13.89 -20.11
C ARG A 413 -5.37 -12.63 -19.30
N ARG A 414 -4.09 -12.31 -19.05
CA ARG A 414 -3.69 -11.03 -18.42
C ARG A 414 -4.11 -9.83 -19.26
N SER A 415 -3.92 -9.90 -20.58
CA SER A 415 -4.27 -8.79 -21.46
C SER A 415 -5.78 -8.49 -21.47
N LEU A 416 -6.64 -9.49 -21.24
CA LEU A 416 -8.09 -9.26 -21.11
C LEU A 416 -8.40 -8.44 -19.85
N VAL A 417 -7.76 -8.77 -18.74
CA VAL A 417 -7.91 -8.02 -17.47
C VAL A 417 -7.34 -6.60 -17.63
N THR A 418 -6.13 -6.46 -18.17
CA THR A 418 -5.51 -5.16 -18.47
C THR A 418 -6.38 -4.30 -19.39
N SER A 419 -7.01 -4.90 -20.40
CA SER A 419 -7.92 -4.17 -21.30
C SER A 419 -9.14 -3.61 -20.57
N PHE A 420 -9.67 -4.33 -19.58
CA PHE A 420 -10.76 -3.80 -18.77
C PHE A 420 -10.29 -2.67 -17.84
N VAL A 421 -9.11 -2.75 -17.26
CA VAL A 421 -8.53 -1.65 -16.47
C VAL A 421 -8.33 -0.39 -17.31
N ALA A 422 -7.78 -0.54 -18.52
CA ALA A 422 -7.65 0.55 -19.49
C ALA A 422 -9.02 1.18 -19.85
N ARG A 423 -10.04 0.35 -20.03
CA ARG A 423 -11.42 0.81 -20.26
C ARG A 423 -11.96 1.59 -19.08
N MET A 424 -11.68 1.14 -17.84
CA MET A 424 -12.09 1.86 -16.64
C MET A 424 -11.39 3.20 -16.51
N ARG A 425 -10.08 3.28 -16.86
CA ARG A 425 -9.37 4.56 -16.90
C ARG A 425 -10.04 5.55 -17.85
N ALA A 426 -10.32 5.11 -19.08
CA ALA A 426 -11.02 5.95 -20.06
C ALA A 426 -12.43 6.36 -19.60
N LEU A 427 -13.13 5.48 -18.90
CA LEU A 427 -14.46 5.76 -18.35
C LEU A 427 -14.40 6.83 -17.26
N VAL A 428 -13.47 6.71 -16.30
CA VAL A 428 -13.27 7.68 -15.23
C VAL A 428 -12.85 9.04 -15.81
N ASP A 429 -11.87 9.08 -16.71
CA ASP A 429 -11.42 10.30 -17.36
C ASP A 429 -12.55 11.06 -18.08
N THR A 430 -13.52 10.31 -18.65
CA THR A 430 -14.63 10.89 -19.41
C THR A 430 -15.79 11.34 -18.54
N VAL A 431 -16.09 10.61 -17.46
CA VAL A 431 -17.33 10.78 -16.68
C VAL A 431 -17.09 11.56 -15.38
N ALA A 432 -15.97 11.27 -14.71
CA ALA A 432 -15.65 11.80 -13.39
C ALA A 432 -14.10 11.95 -13.25
N PRO A 433 -13.48 12.89 -13.98
CA PRO A 433 -12.01 12.99 -14.08
C PRO A 433 -11.30 13.27 -12.76
N ASN A 434 -12.03 13.76 -11.75
CA ASN A 434 -11.50 14.02 -10.41
C ASN A 434 -11.53 12.77 -9.49
N VAL A 435 -12.18 11.68 -9.92
CA VAL A 435 -12.26 10.43 -9.16
C VAL A 435 -10.98 9.62 -9.35
N LEU A 436 -10.37 9.17 -8.26
CA LEU A 436 -9.20 8.32 -8.29
C LEU A 436 -9.58 6.90 -8.76
N LEU A 437 -8.95 6.40 -9.81
CA LEU A 437 -9.06 4.99 -10.17
C LEU A 437 -8.02 4.19 -9.40
N THR A 438 -8.48 3.29 -8.53
CA THR A 438 -7.62 2.53 -7.65
C THR A 438 -7.82 1.02 -7.83
N ALA A 439 -6.88 0.18 -7.39
CA ALA A 439 -7.00 -1.27 -7.51
C ALA A 439 -6.39 -2.03 -6.32
N ASP A 440 -7.12 -3.07 -5.86
CA ASP A 440 -6.63 -4.05 -4.91
C ASP A 440 -5.94 -5.18 -5.67
N VAL A 441 -4.68 -5.44 -5.34
CA VAL A 441 -3.87 -6.42 -6.07
C VAL A 441 -3.19 -7.43 -5.15
N ALA A 442 -2.99 -8.65 -5.65
CA ALA A 442 -2.12 -9.61 -4.99
C ALA A 442 -0.69 -9.04 -5.00
N PRO A 443 -0.01 -8.99 -3.84
CA PRO A 443 1.26 -8.28 -3.74
C PRO A 443 2.40 -9.02 -4.45
N GLU A 444 2.42 -10.36 -4.42
CA GLU A 444 3.50 -11.15 -5.01
C GLU A 444 3.37 -11.18 -6.53
N ILE A 445 4.32 -10.55 -7.21
CA ILE A 445 4.32 -10.33 -8.66
C ILE A 445 4.11 -11.62 -9.45
N ASN A 446 4.86 -12.68 -9.09
CA ASN A 446 4.78 -13.95 -9.81
C ASN A 446 3.42 -14.64 -9.63
N PHE A 447 2.85 -14.58 -8.42
CA PHE A 447 1.52 -15.09 -8.12
C PHE A 447 0.46 -14.29 -8.90
N ALA A 448 0.52 -12.97 -8.85
CA ALA A 448 -0.39 -12.07 -9.56
C ALA A 448 -0.41 -12.38 -11.07
N MET A 449 0.76 -12.45 -11.70
CA MET A 449 0.88 -12.62 -13.14
C MET A 449 0.54 -14.04 -13.63
N ASN A 450 0.86 -15.08 -12.86
CA ASN A 450 0.81 -16.46 -13.36
C ASN A 450 -0.26 -17.34 -12.69
N THR A 451 -0.92 -16.84 -11.65
CA THR A 451 -1.91 -17.62 -10.89
C THR A 451 -3.30 -16.98 -10.91
N VAL A 452 -3.37 -15.64 -10.85
CA VAL A 452 -4.64 -14.89 -10.93
C VAL A 452 -4.73 -14.00 -12.16
N TYR A 453 -3.71 -13.99 -13.00
CA TYR A 453 -3.67 -13.33 -14.33
C TYR A 453 -3.95 -11.84 -14.28
N LEU A 454 -3.33 -11.11 -13.36
CA LEU A 454 -3.30 -9.65 -13.33
C LEU A 454 -1.85 -9.14 -13.45
N ASP A 455 -1.66 -7.95 -14.02
CA ASP A 455 -0.34 -7.34 -14.20
C ASP A 455 -0.35 -5.91 -13.65
N ALA A 456 -0.20 -5.80 -12.33
CA ALA A 456 -0.20 -4.51 -11.63
C ALA A 456 0.91 -3.58 -12.13
N PHE A 457 2.08 -4.14 -12.47
CA PHE A 457 3.21 -3.35 -12.95
C PHE A 457 2.97 -2.78 -14.34
N GLU A 458 2.31 -3.52 -15.24
CA GLU A 458 1.86 -2.97 -16.53
C GLU A 458 0.88 -1.81 -16.33
N TRP A 459 -0.04 -1.92 -15.35
CA TRP A 459 -1.00 -0.84 -15.07
C TRP A 459 -0.34 0.42 -14.53
N LEU A 460 0.67 0.26 -13.67
CA LEU A 460 1.50 1.38 -13.17
C LEU A 460 2.32 2.01 -14.29
N GLU A 461 2.99 1.20 -15.11
CA GLU A 461 3.80 1.66 -16.24
C GLU A 461 2.97 2.45 -17.27
N ARG A 462 1.72 2.01 -17.52
CA ARG A 462 0.79 2.67 -18.43
C ARG A 462 0.04 3.84 -17.82
N GLY A 463 0.20 4.11 -16.51
CA GLY A 463 -0.49 5.18 -15.82
C GLY A 463 -2.00 5.01 -15.74
N TYR A 464 -2.48 3.77 -15.68
CA TYR A 464 -3.92 3.50 -15.59
C TYR A 464 -4.51 3.77 -14.21
N LEU A 465 -3.70 3.72 -13.15
CA LEU A 465 -4.14 3.88 -11.78
C LEU A 465 -3.60 5.17 -11.16
N ASP A 466 -4.41 5.79 -10.32
CA ASP A 466 -4.02 6.91 -9.45
C ASP A 466 -3.54 6.42 -8.08
N MET A 467 -4.01 5.22 -7.65
CA MET A 467 -3.62 4.59 -6.40
C MET A 467 -3.66 3.06 -6.54
N ILE A 468 -2.77 2.37 -5.86
CA ILE A 468 -2.73 0.91 -5.84
C ILE A 468 -2.63 0.39 -4.41
N HIS A 469 -3.37 -0.69 -4.11
CA HIS A 469 -3.43 -1.34 -2.81
C HIS A 469 -2.91 -2.79 -2.89
N PRO A 470 -1.59 -3.01 -2.84
CA PRO A 470 -1.06 -4.37 -2.66
C PRO A 470 -1.53 -4.92 -1.31
N MET A 471 -2.26 -6.04 -1.29
CA MET A 471 -2.83 -6.66 -0.08
C MET A 471 -1.74 -7.38 0.72
N ALA A 472 -0.85 -6.62 1.38
CA ALA A 472 0.30 -7.09 2.15
C ALA A 472 -0.13 -7.62 3.54
N TYR A 473 -0.95 -8.69 3.56
CA TYR A 473 -1.51 -9.27 4.77
C TYR A 473 -0.49 -10.18 5.48
N GLY A 474 0.47 -9.59 6.18
CA GLY A 474 1.50 -10.30 6.93
C GLY A 474 2.82 -9.54 7.01
N ASP A 475 3.88 -10.24 7.34
CA ASP A 475 5.24 -9.70 7.49
C ASP A 475 6.08 -9.90 6.22
N GLY A 476 7.16 -9.11 6.10
CA GLY A 476 8.18 -9.32 5.06
C GLY A 476 7.94 -8.58 3.73
N TYR A 477 6.92 -7.74 3.63
CA TYR A 477 6.56 -7.05 2.38
C TYR A 477 7.35 -5.76 2.10
N THR A 478 8.18 -5.26 3.02
CA THR A 478 8.89 -3.97 2.89
C THR A 478 9.70 -3.87 1.59
N ALA A 479 10.45 -4.91 1.24
CA ALA A 479 11.26 -4.91 0.02
C ALA A 479 10.42 -4.92 -1.27
N LEU A 480 9.27 -5.60 -1.23
CA LEU A 480 8.34 -5.65 -2.35
C LEU A 480 7.59 -4.32 -2.51
N MET A 481 7.20 -3.68 -1.40
CA MET A 481 6.58 -2.35 -1.46
C MET A 481 7.51 -1.29 -2.04
N LYS A 482 8.82 -1.36 -1.79
CA LYS A 482 9.80 -0.50 -2.47
C LYS A 482 9.78 -0.68 -3.99
N GLN A 483 9.61 -1.90 -4.50
CA GLN A 483 9.47 -2.15 -5.93
C GLN A 483 8.17 -1.55 -6.50
N TYR A 484 7.05 -1.64 -5.75
CA TYR A 484 5.81 -0.98 -6.12
C TYR A 484 5.95 0.54 -6.16
N VAL A 485 6.59 1.14 -5.15
CA VAL A 485 6.84 2.59 -5.09
C VAL A 485 7.75 3.04 -6.24
N GLU A 486 8.79 2.29 -6.55
CA GLU A 486 9.67 2.57 -7.69
C GLU A 486 8.91 2.48 -9.04
N ALA A 487 8.09 1.44 -9.22
CA ALA A 487 7.30 1.28 -10.43
C ALA A 487 6.19 2.33 -10.58
N ALA A 488 5.55 2.72 -9.49
CA ALA A 488 4.51 3.75 -9.44
C ALA A 488 5.06 5.15 -9.78
N GLY A 489 6.33 5.40 -9.42
CA GLY A 489 6.94 6.73 -9.60
C GLY A 489 6.09 7.82 -8.93
N ASP A 490 6.07 9.00 -9.56
CA ASP A 490 5.31 10.16 -9.06
C ASP A 490 3.83 10.14 -9.52
N GLY A 491 3.42 9.16 -10.31
CA GLY A 491 2.10 9.13 -10.97
C GLY A 491 1.03 8.32 -10.26
N CYS A 492 1.38 7.49 -9.28
CA CYS A 492 0.43 6.61 -8.59
C CYS A 492 0.80 6.46 -7.11
N ALA A 493 -0.18 6.62 -6.24
CA ALA A 493 0.00 6.41 -4.80
C ALA A 493 0.06 4.92 -4.46
N VAL A 494 1.07 4.47 -3.74
CA VAL A 494 1.12 3.11 -3.20
C VAL A 494 0.63 3.13 -1.76
N VAL A 495 -0.52 2.49 -1.51
CA VAL A 495 -1.21 2.48 -0.21
C VAL A 495 -1.57 1.03 0.14
N PRO A 496 -0.61 0.23 0.65
CA PRO A 496 -0.81 -1.20 0.86
C PRO A 496 -1.90 -1.52 1.89
N GLY A 497 -2.58 -2.65 1.67
CA GLY A 497 -3.54 -3.21 2.60
C GLY A 497 -2.86 -4.00 3.71
N LEU A 498 -3.27 -3.79 4.98
CA LEU A 498 -2.81 -4.52 6.15
C LEU A 498 -3.92 -5.38 6.75
N GLY A 499 -3.63 -6.66 7.00
CA GLY A 499 -4.59 -7.64 7.49
C GLY A 499 -4.69 -7.68 9.02
N ILE A 500 -5.62 -6.95 9.61
CA ILE A 500 -5.83 -6.94 11.08
C ILE A 500 -6.40 -8.29 11.58
N PHE A 501 -7.09 -9.03 10.74
CA PHE A 501 -7.76 -10.28 11.12
C PHE A 501 -6.82 -11.32 11.72
N SER A 502 -5.56 -11.39 11.26
CA SER A 502 -4.55 -12.36 11.68
C SER A 502 -3.48 -11.79 12.61
N SER A 503 -3.50 -10.47 12.89
CA SER A 503 -2.43 -9.79 13.62
C SER A 503 -2.96 -9.05 14.85
N ASP A 504 -2.11 -8.83 15.82
CA ASP A 504 -2.38 -7.95 16.97
C ASP A 504 -2.11 -6.47 16.59
N PRO A 505 -2.64 -5.50 17.37
CA PRO A 505 -2.51 -4.06 17.05
C PRO A 505 -1.06 -3.56 16.98
N GLN A 506 -0.16 -4.11 17.80
CA GLN A 506 1.24 -3.70 17.81
C GLN A 506 1.97 -4.17 16.53
N THR A 507 1.66 -5.37 16.08
CA THR A 507 2.14 -5.90 14.78
C THR A 507 1.67 -5.02 13.63
N ILE A 508 0.38 -4.63 13.60
CA ILE A 508 -0.17 -3.74 12.56
C ILE A 508 0.52 -2.37 12.61
N MET A 509 0.76 -1.81 13.81
CA MET A 509 1.48 -0.54 13.94
C MET A 509 2.93 -0.65 13.44
N ARG A 510 3.63 -1.75 13.71
CA ARG A 510 4.97 -2.01 13.16
C ARG A 510 4.93 -2.10 11.64
N GLN A 511 4.01 -2.87 11.09
CA GLN A 511 3.82 -3.00 9.63
C GLN A 511 3.51 -1.62 8.99
N THR A 512 2.64 -0.80 9.60
CA THR A 512 2.37 0.57 9.14
C THR A 512 3.66 1.40 9.03
N ASN A 513 4.55 1.31 10.02
CA ASN A 513 5.83 2.02 9.95
C ASN A 513 6.78 1.45 8.88
N GLU A 514 6.78 0.13 8.68
CA GLU A 514 7.57 -0.51 7.63
C GLU A 514 7.10 -0.07 6.24
N MET A 515 5.78 0.10 6.02
CA MET A 515 5.22 0.63 4.78
C MET A 515 5.64 2.09 4.56
N ALA A 516 5.59 2.92 5.60
CA ALA A 516 6.09 4.30 5.53
C ALA A 516 7.59 4.37 5.18
N GLN A 517 8.42 3.48 5.75
CA GLN A 517 9.85 3.37 5.42
C GLN A 517 10.10 2.84 3.99
N ALA A 518 9.16 2.09 3.42
CA ALA A 518 9.21 1.67 2.03
C ALA A 518 8.87 2.81 1.05
N GLY A 519 8.37 3.96 1.54
CA GLY A 519 7.97 5.11 0.71
C GLY A 519 6.47 5.11 0.34
N CYS A 520 5.67 4.26 0.98
CA CYS A 520 4.22 4.24 0.76
C CYS A 520 3.56 5.51 1.30
N MET A 521 2.47 5.96 0.64
CA MET A 521 1.73 7.18 1.01
C MET A 521 0.71 6.95 2.13
N GLY A 522 0.75 5.83 2.80
CA GLY A 522 -0.14 5.42 3.89
C GLY A 522 -0.48 3.94 3.81
N VAL A 523 -1.55 3.53 4.46
CA VAL A 523 -2.04 2.15 4.51
C VAL A 523 -3.56 2.08 4.52
N VAL A 524 -4.12 0.93 4.15
CA VAL A 524 -5.55 0.62 4.31
C VAL A 524 -5.68 -0.62 5.22
N HIS A 525 -6.50 -0.53 6.25
CA HIS A 525 -6.70 -1.58 7.23
C HIS A 525 -7.85 -2.51 6.86
N PHE A 526 -7.63 -3.80 6.76
CA PHE A 526 -8.67 -4.79 6.53
C PHE A 526 -9.00 -5.52 7.83
N GLN A 527 -10.14 -5.19 8.47
CA GLN A 527 -11.17 -4.24 8.16
C GLN A 527 -11.63 -3.47 9.43
N ALA A 528 -12.53 -2.50 9.27
CA ALA A 528 -12.97 -1.60 10.35
C ALA A 528 -13.46 -2.33 11.61
N MET A 529 -14.23 -3.41 11.47
CA MET A 529 -14.72 -4.18 12.61
C MET A 529 -13.56 -4.66 13.51
N GLN A 530 -12.47 -5.18 12.92
CA GLN A 530 -11.29 -5.61 13.68
C GLN A 530 -10.45 -4.42 14.15
N TYR A 531 -10.43 -3.31 13.40
CA TYR A 531 -9.72 -2.09 13.79
C TYR A 531 -10.19 -1.59 15.17
N PHE A 532 -11.49 -1.58 15.38
CA PHE A 532 -12.09 -1.18 16.67
C PHE A 532 -12.07 -2.32 17.69
N SER A 533 -12.53 -3.52 17.33
CA SER A 533 -12.69 -4.61 18.31
C SER A 533 -11.39 -5.14 18.90
N LYS A 534 -10.26 -4.93 18.23
CA LYS A 534 -8.92 -5.30 18.72
C LYS A 534 -8.17 -4.16 19.40
N GLY A 535 -8.74 -2.94 19.50
CA GLY A 535 -8.09 -1.79 20.12
C GLY A 535 -7.01 -1.13 19.26
N CYS A 536 -7.09 -1.27 17.93
CA CYS A 536 -6.17 -0.56 17.03
C CYS A 536 -6.43 0.94 17.07
N ALA A 537 -7.69 1.38 17.13
CA ALA A 537 -8.06 2.79 17.16
C ALA A 537 -7.37 3.53 18.31
N GLU A 538 -7.50 3.03 19.52
CA GLU A 538 -6.90 3.61 20.72
C GLU A 538 -5.37 3.63 20.63
N LEU A 539 -4.77 2.51 20.21
CA LEU A 539 -3.31 2.43 20.06
C LEU A 539 -2.78 3.43 19.04
N PHE A 540 -3.44 3.58 17.90
CA PHE A 540 -2.97 4.43 16.82
C PHE A 540 -3.19 5.91 17.13
N THR A 541 -4.32 6.30 17.72
CA THR A 541 -4.59 7.69 18.14
C THR A 541 -3.71 8.13 19.32
N ASP A 542 -3.32 7.22 20.16
CA ASP A 542 -2.32 7.47 21.22
C ASP A 542 -0.87 7.47 20.71
N SER A 543 -0.65 7.24 19.41
CA SER A 543 0.70 7.08 18.85
C SER A 543 0.86 7.75 17.48
N VAL A 544 0.94 6.96 16.41
CA VAL A 544 1.27 7.43 15.05
C VAL A 544 0.16 8.23 14.39
N TYR A 545 -1.09 8.12 14.85
CA TYR A 545 -2.24 8.92 14.42
C TYR A 545 -2.67 9.97 15.48
N ALA A 546 -1.79 10.32 16.41
CA ALA A 546 -2.06 11.34 17.43
C ALA A 546 -2.36 12.73 16.83
N THR A 547 -1.95 12.98 15.60
CA THR A 547 -2.31 14.15 14.83
C THR A 547 -3.15 13.72 13.63
N GLN A 548 -4.26 14.41 13.37
CA GLN A 548 -5.06 14.18 12.17
C GLN A 548 -4.22 14.44 10.93
N ALA A 549 -4.35 13.57 9.93
CA ALA A 549 -3.69 13.73 8.65
C ALA A 549 -4.71 14.09 7.56
N ILE A 550 -4.31 14.98 6.66
CA ILE A 550 -5.09 15.35 5.47
C ILE A 550 -5.01 14.18 4.48
N PRO A 551 -6.15 13.70 3.92
CA PRO A 551 -6.12 12.79 2.78
C PRO A 551 -5.37 13.46 1.62
N PRO A 552 -4.32 12.84 1.07
CA PRO A 552 -3.42 13.51 0.13
C PRO A 552 -4.09 14.08 -1.13
N MET A 553 -5.13 13.40 -1.65
CA MET A 553 -5.73 13.75 -2.93
C MET A 553 -7.08 14.51 -2.79
N LEU A 554 -7.65 14.60 -1.58
CA LEU A 554 -8.90 15.34 -1.35
C LEU A 554 -8.69 16.84 -1.49
N ASP A 555 -7.60 17.37 -0.94
CA ASP A 555 -7.14 18.76 -1.12
C ASP A 555 -5.61 18.73 -1.31
N THR A 556 -5.20 18.58 -2.56
CA THR A 556 -3.80 18.44 -2.97
C THR A 556 -2.94 19.60 -2.52
N ARG A 557 -3.49 20.84 -2.54
CA ARG A 557 -2.77 22.05 -2.14
C ARG A 557 -2.61 22.15 -0.64
N ALA A 558 -3.66 21.83 0.13
CA ALA A 558 -3.56 21.76 1.59
C ALA A 558 -2.59 20.62 2.01
N ALA A 559 -2.64 19.47 1.35
CA ALA A 559 -1.73 18.34 1.61
C ALA A 559 -0.27 18.69 1.29
N ALA A 560 0.00 19.34 0.15
CA ALA A 560 1.33 19.84 -0.20
C ALA A 560 1.82 20.88 0.81
N GLY A 561 0.97 21.83 1.19
CA GLY A 561 1.25 22.85 2.20
C GLY A 561 1.61 22.26 3.56
N ALA A 562 0.87 21.23 4.01
CA ALA A 562 1.17 20.52 5.25
C ALA A 562 2.55 19.85 5.22
N ASN A 563 2.93 19.20 4.10
CA ASN A 563 4.26 18.63 3.93
C ASN A 563 5.36 19.70 3.93
N LEU A 564 5.14 20.89 3.34
CA LEU A 564 6.08 22.01 3.39
C LEU A 564 6.24 22.59 4.80
N VAL A 565 5.16 22.68 5.58
CA VAL A 565 5.24 23.04 7.01
C VAL A 565 6.05 22.03 7.78
N ARG A 566 5.83 20.74 7.56
CA ARG A 566 6.59 19.66 8.21
C ARG A 566 8.07 19.72 7.84
N LEU A 567 8.39 20.00 6.58
CA LEU A 567 9.78 20.19 6.11
C LEU A 567 10.47 21.35 6.84
N ARG A 568 9.79 22.48 7.11
CA ARG A 568 10.34 23.58 7.92
C ARG A 568 10.70 23.13 9.34
N LEU A 569 9.81 22.35 9.98
CA LEU A 569 10.11 21.79 11.31
C LEU A 569 11.35 20.87 11.29
N ARG A 570 11.58 20.12 10.21
CA ARG A 570 12.80 19.34 10.06
C ARG A 570 14.05 20.20 9.91
N LEU A 571 13.97 21.30 9.16
CA LEU A 571 15.06 22.27 9.06
C LEU A 571 15.42 22.87 10.42
N ASP A 572 14.40 23.20 11.24
CA ASP A 572 14.60 23.67 12.62
C ASP A 572 15.27 22.60 13.48
N ASN A 573 14.78 21.35 13.42
CA ASN A 573 15.37 20.23 14.13
C ASN A 573 16.83 19.98 13.71
N ALA A 574 17.12 20.10 12.41
CA ALA A 574 18.47 19.90 11.87
C ALA A 574 19.46 20.98 12.35
N LEU A 575 19.02 22.23 12.41
CA LEU A 575 19.80 23.35 12.96
C LEU A 575 20.10 23.12 14.45
N VAL A 576 19.07 22.81 15.23
CA VAL A 576 19.20 22.57 16.69
C VAL A 576 20.13 21.38 16.96
N ALA A 577 20.07 20.34 16.14
CA ALA A 577 20.96 19.18 16.23
C ALA A 577 22.40 19.44 15.72
N GLY A 578 22.67 20.64 15.21
CA GLY A 578 23.98 20.98 14.63
C GLY A 578 24.31 20.21 13.33
N LYS A 579 23.29 19.66 12.65
CA LYS A 579 23.44 18.88 11.41
C LYS A 579 23.28 19.71 10.14
N LEU A 580 22.87 20.98 10.27
CA LEU A 580 22.66 21.93 9.19
C LEU A 580 23.17 23.31 9.62
N GLY A 581 23.86 24.02 8.73
CA GLY A 581 24.33 25.38 8.95
C GLY A 581 23.19 26.41 8.86
N ALA A 582 23.34 27.56 9.53
CA ALA A 582 22.32 28.63 9.52
C ALA A 582 22.08 29.20 8.11
N ASP A 583 23.13 29.40 7.32
CA ASP A 583 23.03 29.93 5.96
C ASP A 583 22.39 28.93 5.00
N GLU A 584 22.74 27.63 5.13
CA GLU A 584 22.15 26.56 4.36
C GLU A 584 20.66 26.38 4.68
N LYS A 585 20.29 26.43 5.99
CA LYS A 585 18.90 26.45 6.44
C LYS A 585 18.15 27.61 5.82
N SER A 586 18.67 28.84 5.90
CA SER A 586 18.03 30.05 5.34
C SER A 586 17.78 29.92 3.84
N SER A 587 18.72 29.34 3.10
CA SER A 587 18.59 29.10 1.66
C SER A 587 17.45 28.11 1.35
N LEU A 588 17.39 27.00 2.07
CA LEU A 588 16.30 26.00 1.92
C LEU A 588 14.94 26.57 2.34
N GLU A 589 14.87 27.34 3.44
CA GLU A 589 13.63 28.00 3.89
C GLU A 589 13.10 29.01 2.88
N ALA A 590 13.97 29.72 2.15
CA ALA A 590 13.55 30.61 1.08
C ALA A 590 12.83 29.86 -0.05
N LEU A 591 13.35 28.67 -0.43
CA LEU A 591 12.72 27.82 -1.43
C LEU A 591 11.39 27.24 -0.92
N VAL A 592 11.34 26.77 0.33
CA VAL A 592 10.10 26.28 0.97
C VAL A 592 9.04 27.39 0.99
N ARG A 593 9.42 28.61 1.35
CA ARG A 593 8.51 29.76 1.33
C ARG A 593 8.00 30.05 -0.07
N THR A 594 8.87 30.08 -1.07
CA THR A 594 8.48 30.29 -2.48
C THR A 594 7.52 29.23 -2.97
N ALA A 595 7.74 27.96 -2.65
CA ALA A 595 6.83 26.87 -2.97
C ALA A 595 5.49 27.05 -2.23
N SER A 596 5.51 27.37 -0.92
CA SER A 596 4.30 27.56 -0.12
C SER A 596 3.43 28.72 -0.64
N GLU A 597 4.04 29.88 -0.95
CA GLU A 597 3.34 31.05 -1.47
C GLU A 597 2.71 30.79 -2.84
N SER A 598 3.25 29.85 -3.61
CA SER A 598 2.70 29.48 -4.91
C SER A 598 1.48 28.58 -4.86
N LEU A 599 1.24 27.89 -3.74
CA LEU A 599 0.11 26.94 -3.62
C LEU A 599 -1.25 27.63 -3.89
N ASP A 600 -1.43 28.88 -3.45
CA ASP A 600 -2.70 29.59 -3.60
C ASP A 600 -2.75 30.52 -4.84
N THR A 601 -1.60 30.79 -5.46
CA THR A 601 -1.47 31.85 -6.47
C THR A 601 -1.05 31.38 -7.84
N SER A 602 -0.51 30.15 -7.95
CA SER A 602 0.08 29.62 -9.17
C SER A 602 -0.64 28.36 -9.66
N SER A 603 -0.44 28.02 -10.92
CA SER A 603 -0.88 26.76 -11.49
C SER A 603 -0.17 25.56 -10.83
N ALA A 604 -0.75 24.37 -10.90
CA ALA A 604 -0.13 23.15 -10.39
C ALA A 604 1.24 22.87 -11.04
N ALA A 605 1.39 23.19 -12.33
CA ALA A 605 2.67 23.05 -13.04
C ALA A 605 3.76 23.96 -12.45
N GLU A 606 3.45 25.23 -12.19
CA GLU A 606 4.41 26.18 -11.61
C GLU A 606 4.76 25.82 -10.17
N VAL A 607 3.81 25.28 -9.39
CA VAL A 607 4.10 24.74 -8.05
C VAL A 607 5.06 23.56 -8.16
N CYS A 608 4.83 22.62 -9.08
CA CYS A 608 5.74 21.50 -9.31
C CYS A 608 7.15 21.96 -9.69
N GLU A 609 7.33 22.99 -10.53
CA GLU A 609 8.64 23.55 -10.84
C GLU A 609 9.39 24.04 -9.59
N LYS A 610 8.67 24.70 -8.66
CA LYS A 610 9.26 25.17 -7.40
C LYS A 610 9.59 24.05 -6.44
N LEU A 611 8.75 23.00 -6.41
CA LEU A 611 9.02 21.78 -5.65
C LEU A 611 10.23 20.99 -6.19
N TYR A 612 10.40 20.90 -7.51
CA TYR A 612 11.62 20.33 -8.12
C TYR A 612 12.87 21.13 -7.79
N ALA A 613 12.81 22.47 -7.78
CA ALA A 613 13.92 23.30 -7.35
C ALA A 613 14.30 23.02 -5.89
N LEU A 614 13.30 22.86 -5.02
CA LEU A 614 13.48 22.50 -3.62
C LEU A 614 14.06 21.07 -3.47
N GLU A 615 13.58 20.08 -4.25
CA GLU A 615 14.12 18.71 -4.27
C GLU A 615 15.60 18.68 -4.65
N ASN A 616 15.97 19.43 -5.70
CA ASN A 616 17.35 19.52 -6.14
C ASN A 616 18.24 20.14 -5.04
N ALA A 617 17.78 21.20 -4.38
CA ALA A 617 18.51 21.83 -3.28
C ALA A 617 18.61 20.90 -2.05
N ALA A 618 17.54 20.22 -1.68
CA ALA A 618 17.54 19.24 -0.58
C ALA A 618 18.49 18.06 -0.87
N SER A 619 18.56 17.61 -2.12
CA SER A 619 19.44 16.53 -2.57
C SER A 619 20.94 16.92 -2.54
N ALA A 620 21.25 18.22 -2.60
CA ALA A 620 22.61 18.74 -2.52
C ALA A 620 23.14 18.89 -1.09
N VAL A 621 22.31 18.71 -0.06
CA VAL A 621 22.72 18.78 1.35
C VAL A 621 23.76 17.70 1.65
N GLU A 622 24.91 18.11 2.24
CA GLU A 622 26.02 17.18 2.52
C GLU A 622 25.65 16.14 3.58
N ASN A 623 24.96 16.56 4.64
CA ASN A 623 24.55 15.67 5.72
C ASN A 623 23.48 14.70 5.25
N SER A 624 23.80 13.40 5.15
CA SER A 624 22.90 12.37 4.62
C SER A 624 21.60 12.22 5.43
N ALA A 625 21.65 12.35 6.76
CA ALA A 625 20.45 12.26 7.59
C ALA A 625 19.49 13.43 7.33
N VAL A 626 20.03 14.64 7.11
CA VAL A 626 19.22 15.81 6.72
C VAL A 626 18.64 15.60 5.33
N ARG A 627 19.48 15.26 4.36
CA ARG A 627 19.07 15.01 2.98
C ARG A 627 17.93 13.99 2.88
N ASP A 628 18.09 12.83 3.54
CA ASP A 628 17.11 11.75 3.49
C ASP A 628 15.78 12.15 4.17
N ALA A 629 15.86 12.90 5.27
CA ALA A 629 14.68 13.40 5.99
C ALA A 629 13.89 14.44 5.16
N LEU A 630 14.57 15.35 4.47
CA LEU A 630 13.94 16.37 3.62
C LEU A 630 13.33 15.76 2.35
N ALA A 631 14.05 14.82 1.72
CA ALA A 631 13.62 14.20 0.47
C ALA A 631 12.21 13.56 0.56
N GLY A 632 11.88 12.94 1.69
CA GLY A 632 10.57 12.32 1.90
C GLY A 632 9.42 13.31 1.88
N ASP A 633 9.58 14.46 2.53
CA ASP A 633 8.51 15.47 2.61
C ASP A 633 8.35 16.24 1.30
N VAL A 634 9.46 16.53 0.60
CA VAL A 634 9.41 17.16 -0.73
C VAL A 634 8.74 16.23 -1.76
N LYS A 635 9.13 14.96 -1.77
CA LYS A 635 8.51 13.95 -2.66
C LYS A 635 7.02 13.77 -2.37
N SER A 636 6.61 13.78 -1.10
CA SER A 636 5.19 13.71 -0.75
C SER A 636 4.41 14.94 -1.25
N ALA A 637 4.97 16.14 -1.10
CA ALA A 637 4.35 17.36 -1.63
C ALA A 637 4.29 17.34 -3.16
N LEU A 638 5.35 16.87 -3.82
CA LEU A 638 5.42 16.77 -5.29
C LEU A 638 4.39 15.76 -5.84
N ALA A 639 4.30 14.58 -5.23
CA ALA A 639 3.38 13.53 -5.66
C ALA A 639 1.92 14.01 -5.68
N VAL A 640 1.47 14.71 -4.63
CA VAL A 640 0.09 15.23 -4.59
C VAL A 640 -0.13 16.36 -5.60
N MET A 641 0.85 17.22 -5.83
CA MET A 641 0.75 18.31 -6.83
C MET A 641 0.81 17.80 -8.27
N LEU A 642 1.51 16.69 -8.53
CA LEU A 642 1.49 16.01 -9.83
C LEU A 642 0.11 15.42 -10.12
N HIS A 643 -0.58 14.92 -9.09
CA HIS A 643 -1.96 14.46 -9.22
C HIS A 643 -2.92 15.62 -9.52
N ASP A 644 -2.83 16.75 -8.78
CA ASP A 644 -3.63 17.97 -9.06
C ASP A 644 -3.48 18.42 -10.51
N ARG A 645 -2.26 18.38 -11.02
CA ARG A 645 -1.96 18.69 -12.42
C ARG A 645 -2.64 17.72 -13.41
N ARG A 646 -2.68 16.42 -13.10
CA ARG A 646 -3.35 15.42 -13.95
C ARG A 646 -4.86 15.58 -13.97
N ALA A 647 -5.48 15.86 -12.81
CA ALA A 647 -6.93 16.00 -12.69
C ALA A 647 -7.49 17.23 -13.46
N ALA A 648 -6.66 18.26 -13.67
CA ALA A 648 -7.06 19.43 -14.45
C ALA A 648 -7.15 19.19 -15.98
N ASP A 649 -6.62 18.04 -16.47
CA ASP A 649 -6.44 17.74 -17.88
C ASP A 649 -7.05 16.37 -18.24
N THR A 650 -7.90 16.30 -19.25
CA THR A 650 -8.34 15.04 -19.86
C THR A 650 -7.28 14.47 -20.82
N LEU A 651 -6.07 15.00 -20.80
CA LEU A 651 -4.99 14.61 -21.69
C LEU A 651 -4.62 13.13 -21.54
N SER A 652 -4.76 12.57 -20.34
CA SER A 652 -4.54 11.14 -20.06
C SER A 652 -5.45 10.20 -20.86
N ALA A 653 -6.59 10.68 -21.37
CA ALA A 653 -7.47 9.90 -22.24
C ALA A 653 -6.87 9.60 -23.63
N VAL A 654 -5.94 10.42 -24.10
CA VAL A 654 -5.33 10.34 -25.44
C VAL A 654 -3.81 10.27 -25.43
N ALA A 655 -3.18 10.50 -24.27
CA ALA A 655 -1.74 10.53 -24.12
C ALA A 655 -1.31 9.82 -22.84
N ARG A 656 -0.20 9.09 -22.90
CA ARG A 656 0.54 8.67 -21.70
C ARG A 656 1.45 9.82 -21.28
N VAL A 657 1.19 10.41 -20.11
CA VAL A 657 2.00 11.52 -19.60
C VAL A 657 3.19 10.96 -18.82
N GLU A 658 4.39 11.42 -19.13
CA GLU A 658 5.65 11.06 -18.47
C GLU A 658 6.38 12.31 -18.02
N VAL A 659 7.04 12.25 -16.86
CA VAL A 659 7.91 13.32 -16.35
C VAL A 659 9.33 12.80 -16.22
N ILE A 660 10.27 13.40 -16.92
CA ILE A 660 11.68 12.99 -16.93
C ILE A 660 12.54 14.25 -16.73
N GLY A 661 13.28 14.31 -15.64
CA GLY A 661 14.19 15.42 -15.34
C GLY A 661 13.48 16.77 -15.18
N GLY A 662 12.24 16.79 -14.71
CA GLY A 662 11.41 18.00 -14.57
C GLY A 662 10.69 18.42 -15.86
N GLU A 663 10.91 17.76 -16.97
CA GLU A 663 10.17 18.00 -18.22
C GLU A 663 9.00 17.02 -18.38
N SER A 664 7.87 17.52 -18.84
CA SER A 664 6.64 16.75 -19.04
C SER A 664 6.45 16.39 -20.50
N TYR A 665 6.19 15.12 -20.74
CA TYR A 665 5.99 14.56 -22.06
C TYR A 665 4.60 13.96 -22.18
N ALA A 666 3.93 14.20 -23.31
CA ALA A 666 2.67 13.57 -23.69
C ALA A 666 2.93 12.58 -24.85
N VAL A 667 3.01 11.29 -24.54
CA VAL A 667 3.21 10.23 -25.54
C VAL A 667 1.86 9.87 -26.13
N VAL A 668 1.70 10.05 -27.42
CA VAL A 668 0.43 9.91 -28.15
C VAL A 668 0.51 8.88 -29.28
N ALA A 669 -0.62 8.27 -29.61
CA ALA A 669 -0.87 7.68 -30.93
C ALA A 669 -1.05 8.81 -31.99
N PRO A 670 -1.09 8.53 -33.29
CA PRO A 670 -1.35 9.55 -34.30
C PRO A 670 -2.63 10.33 -33.99
N ILE A 671 -2.46 11.60 -33.64
CA ILE A 671 -3.54 12.53 -33.26
C ILE A 671 -3.32 13.88 -33.95
N THR A 672 -4.39 14.54 -34.37
CA THR A 672 -4.27 15.90 -34.92
C THR A 672 -4.13 16.95 -33.84
N ALA A 673 -3.54 18.10 -34.19
CA ALA A 673 -3.42 19.22 -33.25
C ALA A 673 -4.78 19.67 -32.71
N ASP A 674 -5.81 19.73 -33.59
CA ASP A 674 -7.16 20.14 -33.15
C ASP A 674 -7.84 19.12 -32.23
N GLU A 675 -7.58 17.84 -32.41
CA GLU A 675 -8.06 16.81 -31.49
C GLU A 675 -7.34 16.87 -30.15
N LEU A 676 -6.01 17.00 -30.18
CA LEU A 676 -5.20 17.06 -28.97
C LEU A 676 -5.55 18.31 -28.10
N LYS A 677 -5.84 19.45 -28.72
CA LYS A 677 -6.29 20.69 -28.03
C LYS A 677 -7.58 20.47 -27.24
N LYS A 678 -8.47 19.57 -27.63
CA LYS A 678 -9.73 19.31 -26.90
C LYS A 678 -9.48 18.69 -25.52
N HIS A 679 -8.35 18.06 -25.32
CA HIS A 679 -7.98 17.35 -24.10
C HIS A 679 -7.16 18.20 -23.12
N LEU A 680 -6.80 19.43 -23.51
CA LEU A 680 -6.14 20.42 -22.64
C LEU A 680 -6.79 21.79 -22.88
N HIS A 681 -7.69 22.19 -21.99
CA HIS A 681 -8.50 23.40 -22.17
C HIS A 681 -7.64 24.65 -22.37
N GLY A 682 -7.98 25.46 -23.37
CA GLY A 682 -7.27 26.71 -23.67
C GLY A 682 -5.86 26.52 -24.26
N SER A 683 -5.51 25.30 -24.68
CA SER A 683 -4.15 25.01 -25.16
C SER A 683 -3.92 25.41 -26.59
N SER A 684 -2.63 25.62 -26.91
CA SER A 684 -2.06 25.67 -28.25
C SER A 684 -1.15 24.47 -28.49
N VAL A 685 -1.05 24.01 -29.73
CA VAL A 685 -0.06 23.01 -30.15
C VAL A 685 0.87 23.67 -31.14
N THR A 686 2.16 23.72 -30.83
CA THR A 686 3.15 24.39 -31.68
C THR A 686 4.32 23.49 -32.05
N VAL A 687 4.85 23.67 -33.27
CA VAL A 687 6.10 23.06 -33.73
C VAL A 687 7.05 24.17 -34.11
N SER A 688 8.22 24.22 -33.46
CA SER A 688 9.21 25.28 -33.63
C SER A 688 8.60 26.70 -33.52
N GLY A 689 7.63 26.88 -32.58
CA GLY A 689 6.99 28.15 -32.28
C GLY A 689 5.89 28.57 -33.27
N ARG A 690 5.49 27.70 -34.21
CA ARG A 690 4.36 27.89 -35.11
C ARG A 690 3.24 26.92 -34.79
N GLU A 691 2.00 27.33 -34.98
CA GLU A 691 0.85 26.44 -34.78
C GLU A 691 0.97 25.18 -35.64
N ALA A 692 0.72 24.03 -35.01
CA ALA A 692 0.82 22.72 -35.68
C ALA A 692 -0.43 22.45 -36.52
N GLU A 693 -0.25 21.90 -37.70
CA GLU A 693 -1.33 21.45 -38.56
C GLU A 693 -1.21 19.92 -38.81
N GLY A 694 -2.34 19.22 -38.85
CA GLY A 694 -2.38 17.78 -39.09
C GLY A 694 -1.91 16.94 -37.89
N ILE A 695 -1.27 15.81 -38.19
CA ILE A 695 -0.73 14.91 -37.15
C ILE A 695 0.42 15.59 -36.41
N VAL A 696 0.37 15.56 -35.10
CA VAL A 696 1.36 16.22 -34.22
C VAL A 696 2.65 15.38 -34.18
N PRO A 697 3.81 15.95 -34.57
CA PRO A 697 5.09 15.24 -34.55
C PRO A 697 5.70 15.20 -33.15
N THR A 698 6.65 14.29 -32.95
CA THR A 698 7.53 14.29 -31.78
C THR A 698 8.31 15.60 -31.69
N GLY A 699 8.32 16.22 -30.50
CA GLY A 699 8.95 17.51 -30.27
C GLY A 699 8.00 18.72 -30.42
N ALA A 700 6.75 18.50 -30.79
CA ALA A 700 5.73 19.55 -30.70
C ALA A 700 5.49 19.94 -29.23
N VAL A 701 5.02 21.15 -28.99
CA VAL A 701 4.69 21.66 -27.65
C VAL A 701 3.19 21.84 -27.55
N LEU A 702 2.56 21.12 -26.64
CA LEU A 702 1.19 21.35 -26.19
C LEU A 702 1.24 22.16 -24.90
N ALA A 703 0.64 23.36 -24.89
CA ALA A 703 0.67 24.21 -23.72
C ALA A 703 -0.59 25.06 -23.59
N ASN A 704 -1.00 25.29 -22.34
CA ASN A 704 -1.96 26.33 -21.96
C ASN A 704 -1.33 27.23 -20.87
N GLU A 705 -2.15 28.07 -20.18
CA GLU A 705 -1.66 28.96 -19.13
C GLU A 705 -1.08 28.22 -17.93
N SER A 706 -1.52 26.97 -17.69
CA SER A 706 -1.18 26.20 -16.48
C SER A 706 -0.30 24.98 -16.74
N SER A 707 -0.20 24.51 -17.99
CA SER A 707 0.49 23.24 -18.29
C SER A 707 1.27 23.32 -19.60
N LYS A 708 2.41 22.61 -19.63
CA LYS A 708 3.26 22.51 -20.83
C LYS A 708 3.78 21.09 -20.99
N TYR A 709 3.56 20.53 -22.15
CA TYR A 709 4.02 19.18 -22.50
C TYR A 709 4.80 19.18 -23.80
N THR A 710 5.88 18.42 -23.86
CA THR A 710 6.49 18.05 -25.14
C THR A 710 5.77 16.82 -25.67
N VAL A 711 5.14 16.93 -26.82
CA VAL A 711 4.42 15.82 -27.46
C VAL A 711 5.42 14.83 -28.03
N VAL A 712 5.14 13.55 -27.84
CA VAL A 712 5.93 12.44 -28.38
C VAL A 712 4.99 11.52 -29.15
N LEU A 713 5.05 11.53 -30.47
CA LEU A 713 4.33 10.58 -31.30
C LEU A 713 5.02 9.22 -31.19
N LEU A 714 4.29 8.23 -30.68
CA LEU A 714 4.84 6.88 -30.51
C LEU A 714 5.32 6.31 -31.87
N GLY A 715 6.57 5.93 -31.93
CA GLY A 715 7.22 5.45 -33.14
C GLY A 715 7.98 6.50 -33.93
N ASP A 716 7.68 7.78 -33.81
CA ASP A 716 8.31 8.90 -34.51
C ASP A 716 9.58 9.36 -33.79
N ILE A 717 10.68 8.66 -34.00
CA ILE A 717 11.96 8.86 -33.29
C ILE A 717 12.73 10.06 -33.83
N ASP A 718 12.62 10.34 -35.13
CA ASP A 718 13.32 11.44 -35.77
C ASP A 718 12.56 12.79 -35.71
N GLY A 719 11.28 12.77 -35.29
CA GLY A 719 10.45 13.95 -35.07
C GLY A 719 9.88 14.55 -36.33
N ASN A 720 9.73 13.77 -37.42
CA ASN A 720 9.21 14.24 -38.71
C ASN A 720 7.67 14.10 -38.82
N GLY A 721 6.99 13.53 -37.82
CA GLY A 721 5.54 13.30 -37.77
C GLY A 721 5.08 12.07 -38.53
N LYS A 722 5.97 11.19 -38.89
CA LYS A 722 5.69 9.91 -39.55
C LYS A 722 6.43 8.79 -38.85
N VAL A 723 5.92 7.60 -38.98
CA VAL A 723 6.61 6.38 -38.49
C VAL A 723 7.01 5.55 -39.71
N ASP A 724 8.29 5.59 -40.07
CA ASP A 724 8.78 5.02 -41.30
C ASP A 724 10.13 4.26 -41.12
N SER A 725 10.81 3.99 -42.23
CA SER A 725 12.06 3.24 -42.24
C SER A 725 13.22 3.97 -41.54
N VAL A 726 13.16 5.29 -41.40
CA VAL A 726 14.21 6.07 -40.72
C VAL A 726 14.14 5.83 -39.22
N ASP A 727 12.94 5.85 -38.62
CA ASP A 727 12.69 5.54 -37.23
C ASP A 727 13.11 4.12 -36.86
N TYR A 728 12.69 3.16 -37.71
CA TYR A 728 13.11 1.78 -37.59
C TYR A 728 14.65 1.64 -37.60
N LEU A 729 15.32 2.38 -38.49
CA LEU A 729 16.79 2.34 -38.55
C LEU A 729 17.45 2.95 -37.29
N LEU A 730 16.91 4.06 -36.78
CA LEU A 730 17.36 4.69 -35.54
C LEU A 730 17.21 3.74 -34.33
N LEU A 731 16.03 3.12 -34.22
CA LEU A 731 15.77 2.12 -33.17
C LEU A 731 16.71 0.93 -33.27
N LYS A 732 16.92 0.39 -34.49
CA LYS A 732 17.88 -0.69 -34.71
C LYS A 732 19.29 -0.33 -34.25
N ARG A 733 19.76 0.88 -34.58
CA ARG A 733 21.10 1.36 -34.22
C ARG A 733 21.22 1.55 -32.71
N TYR A 734 20.15 1.99 -32.03
CA TYR A 734 20.11 2.12 -30.59
C TYR A 734 20.21 0.74 -29.90
N VAL A 735 19.38 -0.24 -30.30
CA VAL A 735 19.41 -1.60 -29.77
C VAL A 735 20.78 -2.29 -30.00
N LEU A 736 21.46 -1.94 -31.09
CA LEU A 736 22.83 -2.41 -31.36
C LEU A 736 23.93 -1.58 -30.65
N GLY A 737 23.57 -0.58 -29.87
CA GLY A 737 24.52 0.27 -29.13
C GLY A 737 25.35 1.21 -30.00
N THR A 738 24.94 1.48 -31.25
CA THR A 738 25.68 2.32 -32.21
C THR A 738 25.20 3.78 -32.25
N VAL A 739 24.13 4.12 -31.54
CA VAL A 739 23.60 5.48 -31.37
C VAL A 739 23.00 5.63 -29.98
N SER A 740 23.04 6.83 -29.41
CA SER A 740 22.31 7.20 -28.20
C SER A 740 21.05 7.97 -28.55
N LEU A 741 19.96 7.73 -27.83
CA LEU A 741 18.71 8.46 -27.98
C LEU A 741 18.51 9.41 -26.79
N SER A 742 17.97 10.61 -27.05
CA SER A 742 17.54 11.55 -26.02
C SER A 742 16.36 10.95 -25.21
N PRO A 743 15.99 11.51 -24.04
CA PRO A 743 14.83 11.07 -23.28
C PRO A 743 13.55 11.03 -24.13
N MET A 744 13.25 12.08 -24.88
CA MET A 744 12.12 12.20 -25.79
C MET A 744 12.15 11.10 -26.87
N GLN A 745 13.29 10.89 -27.51
CA GLN A 745 13.46 9.85 -28.53
C GLN A 745 13.30 8.44 -27.97
N ARG A 746 13.71 8.22 -26.70
CA ARG A 746 13.46 6.93 -26.03
C ARG A 746 12.00 6.68 -25.76
N LEU A 747 11.24 7.71 -25.39
CA LEU A 747 9.78 7.58 -25.24
C LEU A 747 9.12 7.23 -26.57
N ALA A 748 9.52 7.87 -27.69
CA ALA A 748 9.03 7.54 -29.03
C ALA A 748 9.41 6.10 -29.45
N ALA A 749 10.58 5.64 -29.08
CA ALA A 749 11.11 4.32 -29.43
C ALA A 749 10.48 3.15 -28.62
N ALA A 750 9.87 3.43 -27.48
CA ALA A 750 9.31 2.43 -26.56
C ALA A 750 7.92 1.92 -27.03
N VAL A 751 7.87 1.36 -28.24
CA VAL A 751 6.61 0.95 -28.89
C VAL A 751 5.99 -0.32 -28.31
N ALA A 752 6.72 -1.06 -27.49
CA ALA A 752 6.20 -2.19 -26.71
C ALA A 752 5.52 -1.75 -25.40
N GLY A 753 5.48 -0.44 -25.11
CA GLY A 753 4.86 0.11 -23.89
C GLY A 753 5.67 -0.09 -22.60
N ARG A 754 6.98 -0.35 -22.69
CA ARG A 754 7.86 -0.57 -21.53
C ARG A 754 8.88 0.57 -21.39
N LYS A 755 9.36 0.81 -20.16
CA LYS A 755 10.41 1.83 -19.89
C LYS A 755 11.77 1.46 -20.50
N THR A 756 12.05 0.18 -20.68
CA THR A 756 13.31 -0.31 -21.29
C THR A 756 13.09 -0.71 -22.74
N ILE A 757 13.87 -0.11 -23.64
CA ILE A 757 13.83 -0.41 -25.07
C ILE A 757 14.72 -1.62 -25.33
N ASP A 758 14.15 -2.63 -25.99
CA ASP A 758 14.83 -3.89 -26.30
C ASP A 758 14.56 -4.38 -27.74
N SER A 759 14.91 -5.65 -28.00
CA SER A 759 14.68 -6.29 -29.31
C SER A 759 13.19 -6.47 -29.64
N ASN A 760 12.29 -6.39 -28.66
CA ASN A 760 10.86 -6.49 -28.89
C ASN A 760 10.33 -5.20 -29.54
N ASP A 761 10.75 -4.02 -29.02
CA ASP A 761 10.41 -2.72 -29.65
C ASP A 761 10.89 -2.68 -31.10
N TYR A 762 12.13 -3.13 -31.33
CA TYR A 762 12.66 -3.25 -32.68
C TYR A 762 11.82 -4.17 -33.57
N LEU A 763 11.36 -5.31 -33.06
CA LEU A 763 10.53 -6.25 -33.84
C LEU A 763 9.15 -5.66 -34.14
N LEU A 764 8.50 -5.03 -33.18
CA LEU A 764 7.19 -4.40 -33.33
C LEU A 764 7.25 -3.24 -34.33
N MET A 765 8.25 -2.35 -34.20
CA MET A 765 8.48 -1.26 -35.12
C MET A 765 8.71 -1.76 -36.57
N LYS A 766 9.53 -2.79 -36.74
CA LYS A 766 9.74 -3.44 -38.05
C LYS A 766 8.43 -3.93 -38.65
N ARG A 767 7.61 -4.60 -37.87
CA ARG A 767 6.32 -5.13 -38.31
C ARG A 767 5.33 -4.03 -38.65
N HIS A 768 5.35 -2.93 -37.93
CA HIS A 768 4.52 -1.76 -38.15
C HIS A 768 4.89 -1.10 -39.50
N VAL A 769 6.16 -0.80 -39.73
CA VAL A 769 6.67 -0.21 -40.99
C VAL A 769 6.39 -1.12 -42.20
N LEU A 770 6.37 -2.45 -41.99
CA LEU A 770 5.98 -3.42 -43.03
C LEU A 770 4.47 -3.61 -43.16
N GLY A 771 3.64 -2.92 -42.40
CA GLY A 771 2.18 -3.04 -42.43
C GLY A 771 1.62 -4.35 -41.88
N THR A 772 2.41 -5.14 -41.14
CA THR A 772 2.01 -6.45 -40.60
C THR A 772 1.63 -6.40 -39.13
N TYR A 773 1.73 -5.25 -38.51
CA TYR A 773 1.36 -4.99 -37.09
C TYR A 773 1.03 -3.50 -36.93
N ASN A 774 0.14 -3.18 -35.99
CA ASN A 774 -0.17 -1.79 -35.61
C ASN A 774 0.32 -1.54 -34.19
N ILE A 775 1.30 -0.65 -34.00
CA ILE A 775 1.82 -0.27 -32.68
C ILE A 775 0.84 0.57 -31.86
N TYR A 776 -0.26 1.01 -32.45
CA TYR A 776 -1.30 1.82 -31.80
C TYR A 776 -2.57 1.00 -31.43
N ALA A 777 -2.58 -0.30 -31.75
CA ALA A 777 -3.74 -1.18 -31.56
C ALA A 777 -3.74 -1.86 -30.19
#